data_c8c2d125234f0ab23a9f999215bef3e6
#
_entry.id   c8c2d125234f0ab23a9f999215bef3e6
#
_cell.length_a   1.000
_cell.length_b   1.000
_cell.length_c   1.000
_cell.angle_alpha   90.00
_cell.angle_beta   90.00
_cell.angle_gamma   90.00
#
_symmetry.space_group_name_H-M   'P 1'
#
loop_
_entity.id
_entity.type
_entity.pdbx_description
1 polymer ?
#
loop_
_entity_poly.entity_id
_entity_poly.type
_entity_poly.pdbx_seq_one_letter_code
_entity_poly.pdbx_strand_id
1 'polypeptide(L)'
;MRISTITLKVAMLVVALMTVWACSPEITFTPTPDDDEEVVNPDDNKDGEEKTEEDENDPKGDDEKTEDENTEADDENQEDENDSEEGDDNDNNDESNTEVNTPDVNGDVTPWTGAWASDAAMDVVGSDSDFYYEANSFANRVVVTFNGTSATVESSNSNIKTNISGAYVTIDMLSNSVSGVEIIALGKSSDGGLKIYGDKKFKLTLSGLDLTSKSGPAINSQCKKRMFLHLTNGTTNRIADIANYTDDAYTLPGSYDEDRKGAFFSEGHIIVSGEGALVAEGRYKHAIVTDGYYYQRPGSTIAVTAAAKNALHVKGDDEDMIGAWFKGGLFYARVASTAGKGVKCDYDIVIDGGKFDIETTGNAEYDSAEADTSSAAGIKSDTHIEINGGDIVFKSTGTGGKCINCDGSLTINGGNLNLTTTGKRYEYNRNVTSSPKAIKVDGAIIINGGVTDINVTGASEGSEGMESKSTITFNGGEMMVKSYDDGINAKSDITINGGKIYTYGTNNDGMDSNGTLNMKGGLVIGVGSNAPETGVDVDVSSNWKISGGTMIGFGGSMMASPSTASSQCMLVYNGLSATAGQVFTLLDSLDNVIVSFEYPLTKSGATILLSCPEIVKNSTYKVWQGGTISNPADEWLYWSVEGSMSGGSELNTFTPTSTITTVGSSSGGGPGGGGGGGWPGGGGGWPW
;
A
#
# COMPACT_ATOMS: atom_id res chain seq x y z
N MET A 1 -11.04 -54.31 -7.01
CA MET A 1 -10.21 -53.52 -6.11
C MET A 1 -9.29 -52.67 -6.98
N ARG A 2 -9.74 -51.48 -7.37
CA ARG A 2 -8.99 -50.54 -8.21
C ARG A 2 -8.50 -49.44 -7.30
N ILE A 3 -7.19 -49.41 -7.03
CA ILE A 3 -6.52 -48.30 -6.34
C ILE A 3 -6.08 -47.32 -7.39
N SER A 4 -6.53 -46.11 -7.25
CA SER A 4 -6.47 -45.02 -8.23
C SER A 4 -5.05 -44.49 -8.39
N THR A 5 -4.70 -44.23 -9.64
CA THR A 5 -3.41 -43.77 -10.17
C THR A 5 -3.12 -42.27 -9.89
N ILE A 6 -3.84 -41.64 -8.98
CA ILE A 6 -3.77 -40.20 -8.70
C ILE A 6 -2.67 -39.88 -7.68
N THR A 7 -2.27 -40.86 -6.83
CA THR A 7 -1.30 -40.61 -5.73
C THR A 7 0.17 -40.58 -6.20
N LEU A 8 0.48 -40.91 -7.43
CA LEU A 8 1.87 -40.98 -7.93
C LEU A 8 2.32 -39.74 -8.72
N LYS A 9 1.38 -38.88 -9.13
CA LYS A 9 1.72 -37.62 -9.85
C LYS A 9 2.01 -36.45 -8.91
N VAL A 10 1.51 -36.48 -7.68
CA VAL A 10 1.77 -35.42 -6.67
C VAL A 10 3.15 -35.57 -6.04
N ALA A 11 3.68 -36.80 -5.96
CA ALA A 11 5.02 -37.03 -5.37
C ALA A 11 6.19 -36.68 -6.30
N MET A 12 5.97 -36.55 -7.62
CA MET A 12 7.03 -36.14 -8.55
C MET A 12 7.07 -34.62 -8.81
N LEU A 13 6.03 -33.89 -8.47
CA LEU A 13 6.01 -32.43 -8.59
C LEU A 13 6.72 -31.74 -7.43
N VAL A 14 6.75 -32.36 -6.26
CA VAL A 14 7.42 -31.82 -5.06
C VAL A 14 8.95 -31.94 -5.13
N VAL A 15 9.50 -32.88 -5.92
CA VAL A 15 10.96 -33.05 -6.07
C VAL A 15 11.56 -32.14 -7.16
N ALA A 16 10.76 -31.63 -8.08
CA ALA A 16 11.22 -30.71 -9.14
C ALA A 16 11.22 -29.23 -8.70
N LEU A 17 10.59 -28.88 -7.58
CA LEU A 17 10.53 -27.50 -7.04
C LEU A 17 11.63 -27.17 -6.03
N MET A 18 12.49 -28.12 -5.67
CA MET A 18 13.58 -27.89 -4.70
C MET A 18 14.96 -27.60 -5.32
N THR A 19 15.08 -27.35 -6.61
CA THR A 19 16.38 -27.10 -7.26
C THR A 19 16.54 -25.77 -7.98
N VAL A 20 15.65 -24.78 -7.74
CA VAL A 20 15.79 -23.42 -8.32
C VAL A 20 15.81 -22.34 -7.22
N TRP A 21 16.20 -22.66 -6.03
CA TRP A 21 16.40 -21.69 -4.95
C TRP A 21 17.90 -21.53 -4.64
N ALA A 22 18.63 -20.94 -5.57
CA ALA A 22 19.97 -20.41 -5.30
C ALA A 22 20.33 -19.38 -6.36
N CYS A 23 19.93 -18.13 -6.13
CA CYS A 23 20.60 -16.87 -6.55
C CYS A 23 19.59 -15.71 -6.48
N SER A 24 19.26 -15.29 -5.26
CA SER A 24 18.90 -13.89 -5.04
C SER A 24 20.08 -13.29 -4.26
N PRO A 25 20.57 -12.10 -4.60
CA PRO A 25 21.56 -11.45 -3.76
C PRO A 25 20.90 -11.10 -2.44
N GLU A 26 21.40 -11.68 -1.36
CA GLU A 26 21.14 -11.20 -0.02
C GLU A 26 21.61 -9.75 0.05
N ILE A 27 20.68 -8.82 0.21
CA ILE A 27 21.00 -7.48 0.68
C ILE A 27 21.28 -7.65 2.16
N THR A 28 22.55 -7.87 2.49
CA THR A 28 23.03 -7.81 3.87
C THR A 28 23.07 -6.35 4.27
N PHE A 29 22.09 -5.91 5.04
CA PHE A 29 22.24 -4.71 5.86
C PHE A 29 23.34 -5.02 6.89
N THR A 30 24.44 -4.30 6.81
CA THR A 30 25.40 -4.23 7.91
C THR A 30 24.93 -3.10 8.82
N PRO A 31 24.45 -3.40 10.03
CA PRO A 31 24.17 -2.36 11.01
C PRO A 31 25.50 -1.66 11.34
N THR A 32 25.49 -0.34 11.37
CA THR A 32 26.57 0.42 11.99
C THR A 32 26.58 0.11 13.47
N PRO A 33 27.75 -0.16 14.07
CA PRO A 33 27.82 -0.41 15.51
C PRO A 33 27.34 0.82 16.29
N ASP A 34 26.52 0.62 17.28
CA ASP A 34 26.24 1.64 18.30
C ASP A 34 27.57 2.08 18.91
N ASP A 35 27.97 3.35 18.70
CA ASP A 35 29.13 3.98 19.32
C ASP A 35 28.88 4.18 20.83
N ASP A 36 29.04 3.12 21.62
CA ASP A 36 29.07 3.15 23.09
C ASP A 36 30.49 2.89 23.62
N GLU A 37 31.53 3.50 23.03
CA GLU A 37 32.84 3.62 23.69
C GLU A 37 33.35 5.04 23.66
N GLU A 38 33.28 5.69 24.82
CA GLU A 38 34.01 6.90 25.21
C GLU A 38 35.51 6.62 25.15
N VAL A 39 36.18 7.05 24.10
CA VAL A 39 37.65 7.10 24.09
C VAL A 39 38.09 8.45 24.65
N VAL A 40 38.57 8.43 25.87
CA VAL A 40 39.33 9.51 26.50
C VAL A 40 40.65 9.65 25.77
N ASN A 41 40.88 10.80 25.16
CA ASN A 41 42.14 11.16 24.55
C ASN A 41 42.90 12.15 25.48
N PRO A 42 44.16 11.90 25.87
CA PRO A 42 45.00 12.94 26.50
C PRO A 42 45.99 13.55 25.50
N ASP A 43 45.98 14.89 25.51
CA ASP A 43 47.07 15.82 25.24
C ASP A 43 47.96 15.67 23.96
N ASP A 44 48.04 16.73 23.15
CA ASP A 44 49.16 17.70 23.19
C ASP A 44 49.10 18.74 22.07
N ASN A 45 49.16 19.99 22.50
CA ASN A 45 49.78 21.22 21.99
C ASN A 45 50.66 21.18 20.70
N LYS A 46 50.42 22.13 19.78
CA LYS A 46 51.23 23.33 19.53
C LYS A 46 51.06 23.98 18.16
N ASP A 47 50.81 25.29 18.26
CA ASP A 47 51.42 26.43 17.54
C ASP A 47 51.52 26.53 16.01
N GLY A 48 51.07 27.71 15.55
CA GLY A 48 51.79 28.48 14.56
C GLY A 48 50.93 29.09 13.43
N GLU A 49 50.52 30.35 13.62
CA GLU A 49 50.78 31.57 12.83
C GLU A 49 50.84 31.40 11.28
N GLU A 50 50.40 32.25 10.43
CA GLU A 50 50.19 33.69 10.34
C GLU A 50 49.62 34.05 8.94
N LYS A 51 48.72 35.08 8.88
CA LYS A 51 48.62 36.19 7.90
C LYS A 51 48.66 35.88 6.38
N THR A 52 48.06 36.67 5.53
CA THR A 52 47.63 38.09 5.38
C THR A 52 46.83 38.27 4.10
N GLU A 53 45.83 39.18 4.11
CA GLU A 53 45.67 40.41 3.29
C GLU A 53 45.52 40.21 1.77
N GLU A 54 44.71 40.84 1.10
CA GLU A 54 44.09 42.14 0.74
C GLU A 54 43.55 41.98 -0.68
N ASP A 55 42.70 42.68 -1.35
CA ASP A 55 42.12 43.99 -1.32
C ASP A 55 41.10 44.16 -2.46
N GLU A 56 40.09 45.01 -2.20
CA GLU A 56 39.45 46.02 -3.04
C GLU A 56 38.91 45.72 -4.47
N ASN A 57 37.66 46.03 -4.77
CA ASN A 57 37.20 47.34 -5.29
C ASN A 57 35.80 47.33 -5.83
N ASP A 58 34.99 48.27 -5.32
CA ASP A 58 33.77 48.87 -5.89
C ASP A 58 34.16 49.90 -6.97
N PRO A 59 33.31 50.36 -7.91
CA PRO A 59 32.30 51.34 -7.61
C PRO A 59 31.06 51.52 -8.54
N LYS A 60 29.93 51.97 -7.89
CA LYS A 60 29.02 53.08 -8.20
C LYS A 60 28.45 53.36 -9.59
N GLY A 61 27.20 53.83 -9.52
CA GLY A 61 26.53 54.89 -10.32
C GLY A 61 25.13 54.53 -10.75
N ASP A 62 24.16 55.04 -10.19
CA ASP A 62 23.39 56.30 -10.15
C ASP A 62 22.26 56.40 -11.16
N ASP A 63 21.09 56.80 -10.59
CA ASP A 63 20.05 57.78 -11.00
C ASP A 63 19.05 57.38 -12.11
N GLU A 64 17.81 57.76 -12.10
CA GLU A 64 16.91 58.75 -11.50
C GLU A 64 15.43 58.46 -11.86
N LYS A 65 14.53 58.72 -10.88
CA LYS A 65 13.22 59.41 -10.85
C LYS A 65 12.32 59.48 -12.10
N THR A 66 10.99 59.37 -11.89
CA THR A 66 9.97 60.35 -11.52
C THR A 66 8.57 59.70 -11.51
N GLU A 67 7.75 59.85 -10.48
CA GLU A 67 6.59 60.72 -10.17
C GLU A 67 5.45 60.62 -11.20
N ASP A 68 4.18 60.45 -10.85
CA ASP A 68 3.21 61.15 -10.02
C ASP A 68 1.86 60.40 -9.92
N GLU A 69 1.30 60.41 -8.80
CA GLU A 69 0.12 61.04 -8.14
C GLU A 69 -1.26 60.36 -8.23
N ASN A 70 -1.77 60.14 -7.02
CA ASN A 70 -3.07 60.52 -6.40
C ASN A 70 -4.32 59.66 -6.71
N THR A 71 -5.20 59.35 -5.79
CA THR A 71 -5.59 59.82 -4.42
C THR A 71 -6.55 58.86 -3.77
N GLU A 72 -6.43 58.77 -2.46
CA GLU A 72 -7.43 58.76 -1.34
C GLU A 72 -8.50 57.64 -1.30
N ALA A 73 -8.95 57.13 -0.17
CA ALA A 73 -8.65 57.30 1.26
C ALA A 73 -9.23 56.15 2.07
N ASP A 74 -8.63 55.96 3.25
CA ASP A 74 -9.13 55.61 4.58
C ASP A 74 -9.75 54.21 4.79
N ASP A 75 -9.52 53.47 5.86
CA ASP A 75 -9.05 53.74 7.21
C ASP A 75 -8.63 52.46 7.96
N GLU A 76 -7.61 52.59 8.75
CA GLU A 76 -7.27 52.00 10.05
C GLU A 76 -7.44 50.46 10.32
N ASN A 77 -6.55 49.74 10.86
CA ASN A 77 -5.46 49.88 11.82
C ASN A 77 -4.73 48.54 12.09
N GLN A 78 -3.43 48.69 12.23
CA GLN A 78 -2.44 48.09 13.14
C GLN A 78 -2.11 46.61 13.02
N GLU A 79 -0.89 46.40 12.59
CA GLU A 79 0.38 46.00 13.32
C GLU A 79 0.34 44.59 13.91
N ASP A 80 1.26 43.70 13.76
CA ASP A 80 2.69 43.78 13.70
C ASP A 80 3.34 42.45 13.22
N GLU A 81 4.48 42.64 12.63
CA GLU A 81 5.71 41.83 12.67
C GLU A 81 5.70 40.33 12.39
N ASN A 82 6.29 40.09 11.30
CA ASN A 82 7.04 38.97 10.76
C ASN A 82 8.04 38.38 11.78
N ASP A 83 7.96 37.10 12.04
CA ASP A 83 9.18 36.30 12.23
C ASP A 83 8.97 34.87 11.72
N SER A 84 9.91 34.46 10.89
CA SER A 84 9.99 33.17 10.26
C SER A 84 10.60 32.17 11.25
N GLU A 85 9.88 31.15 11.66
CA GLU A 85 10.47 29.91 12.17
C GLU A 85 9.69 28.69 11.68
N GLU A 86 10.44 27.64 11.46
CA GLU A 86 10.17 26.36 10.86
C GLU A 86 8.94 25.66 11.46
N GLY A 87 8.20 24.99 10.58
CA GLY A 87 6.93 24.33 10.86
C GLY A 87 7.04 23.20 11.86
N ASP A 88 6.50 23.45 13.01
CA ASP A 88 6.12 22.44 13.98
C ASP A 88 4.62 22.17 13.85
N ASP A 89 4.24 20.91 13.96
CA ASP A 89 2.85 20.44 13.87
C ASP A 89 1.91 21.28 14.78
N ASN A 90 1.30 22.31 14.22
CA ASN A 90 0.26 23.08 14.93
C ASN A 90 -1.05 22.31 14.89
N ASP A 91 -1.32 21.53 15.93
CA ASP A 91 -2.66 21.13 16.31
C ASP A 91 -3.45 22.40 16.72
N ASN A 92 -3.99 23.12 15.74
CA ASN A 92 -4.98 24.16 16.02
C ASN A 92 -6.25 23.50 16.56
N ASN A 93 -6.42 23.58 17.88
CA ASN A 93 -7.70 23.42 18.55
C ASN A 93 -8.63 24.54 18.06
N ASP A 94 -9.36 24.27 16.99
CA ASP A 94 -10.56 25.02 16.68
C ASP A 94 -11.67 24.53 17.62
N GLU A 95 -11.95 25.30 18.67
CA GLU A 95 -13.11 25.09 19.55
C GLU A 95 -14.41 25.37 18.78
N SER A 96 -14.67 24.62 17.73
CA SER A 96 -16.02 24.38 17.27
C SER A 96 -16.52 23.12 17.97
N ASN A 97 -17.51 23.28 18.78
CA ASN A 97 -18.26 22.28 19.53
C ASN A 97 -18.96 21.31 18.54
N THR A 98 -18.18 20.51 17.84
CA THR A 98 -18.60 19.30 17.14
C THR A 98 -18.36 18.16 18.10
N GLU A 99 -19.42 17.45 18.46
CA GLU A 99 -19.34 16.16 19.12
C GLU A 99 -18.25 15.35 18.43
N VAL A 100 -17.13 15.11 19.14
CA VAL A 100 -16.07 14.23 18.67
C VAL A 100 -16.75 12.87 18.48
N ASN A 101 -16.97 12.50 17.23
CA ASN A 101 -17.43 11.17 16.87
C ASN A 101 -16.40 10.17 17.40
N THR A 102 -16.65 9.67 18.62
CA THR A 102 -15.97 8.46 19.06
C THR A 102 -16.27 7.41 18.01
N PRO A 103 -15.25 6.69 17.50
CA PRO A 103 -15.48 5.63 16.53
C PRO A 103 -16.59 4.73 17.03
N ASP A 104 -17.68 4.59 16.27
CA ASP A 104 -18.74 3.66 16.62
C ASP A 104 -18.22 2.25 16.39
N VAL A 105 -17.65 1.68 17.45
CA VAL A 105 -17.16 0.30 17.46
C VAL A 105 -18.26 -0.75 17.24
N ASN A 106 -19.52 -0.31 17.12
CA ASN A 106 -20.69 -1.14 16.82
C ASN A 106 -21.18 -1.01 15.37
N GLY A 107 -20.48 -0.25 14.51
CA GLY A 107 -20.71 -0.28 13.07
C GLY A 107 -20.49 -1.69 12.50
N ASP A 108 -20.78 -1.91 11.20
CA ASP A 108 -20.66 -3.21 10.49
C ASP A 108 -19.23 -3.81 10.46
N VAL A 109 -18.42 -3.50 11.44
CA VAL A 109 -17.04 -3.96 11.62
C VAL A 109 -17.05 -5.27 12.39
N THR A 110 -16.59 -6.36 11.80
CA THR A 110 -16.48 -7.65 12.48
C THR A 110 -15.46 -7.57 13.62
N PRO A 111 -15.85 -7.67 14.90
CA PRO A 111 -14.90 -7.59 16.00
C PRO A 111 -13.92 -8.77 15.94
N TRP A 112 -12.66 -8.53 16.30
CA TRP A 112 -11.71 -9.62 16.47
C TRP A 112 -12.14 -10.54 17.61
N THR A 113 -12.33 -11.84 17.32
CA THR A 113 -12.86 -12.82 18.28
C THR A 113 -11.76 -13.53 19.08
N GLY A 114 -10.49 -13.24 18.82
CA GLY A 114 -9.35 -13.89 19.47
C GLY A 114 -8.99 -15.28 18.92
N ALA A 115 -9.70 -15.72 17.89
CA ALA A 115 -9.51 -17.04 17.29
C ALA A 115 -9.10 -16.92 15.82
N TRP A 116 -7.86 -16.53 15.56
CA TRP A 116 -7.31 -16.66 14.22
C TRP A 116 -6.61 -18.01 14.11
N ALA A 117 -6.90 -18.74 13.03
CA ALA A 117 -6.24 -20.00 12.78
C ALA A 117 -4.72 -19.78 12.63
N SER A 118 -3.95 -20.65 13.23
CA SER A 118 -2.50 -20.57 13.40
C SER A 118 -1.70 -20.91 12.15
N ASP A 119 -1.90 -20.21 11.05
CA ASP A 119 -1.08 -20.35 9.85
C ASP A 119 0.15 -19.42 9.85
N ALA A 120 0.38 -18.70 10.96
CA ALA A 120 1.57 -17.90 11.13
C ALA A 120 2.79 -18.81 11.22
N ALA A 121 3.78 -18.62 10.35
CA ALA A 121 5.06 -19.29 10.45
C ALA A 121 5.64 -19.13 11.87
N MET A 122 6.23 -20.18 12.42
CA MET A 122 6.87 -20.11 13.73
C MET A 122 8.07 -19.17 13.66
N ASP A 123 8.25 -18.39 14.72
CA ASP A 123 9.37 -17.46 14.86
C ASP A 123 10.70 -18.22 14.92
N VAL A 124 11.61 -17.89 14.03
CA VAL A 124 12.97 -18.43 14.02
C VAL A 124 13.89 -17.45 14.73
N VAL A 125 14.44 -17.87 15.86
CA VAL A 125 15.34 -17.05 16.67
C VAL A 125 16.64 -16.80 15.90
N GLY A 126 16.98 -15.52 15.69
CA GLY A 126 18.22 -15.07 15.09
C GLY A 126 19.26 -14.63 16.12
N SER A 127 20.46 -14.33 15.66
CA SER A 127 21.59 -13.88 16.48
C SER A 127 21.77 -12.37 16.52
N ASP A 128 21.01 -11.62 15.70
CA ASP A 128 21.09 -10.17 15.66
C ASP A 128 20.51 -9.55 16.93
N SER A 129 21.35 -8.83 17.69
CA SER A 129 20.95 -8.24 18.97
C SER A 129 20.00 -7.05 18.84
N ASP A 130 19.77 -6.57 17.65
CA ASP A 130 18.89 -5.42 17.42
C ASP A 130 17.45 -5.83 17.08
N PHE A 131 17.27 -7.06 16.57
CA PHE A 131 15.94 -7.60 16.25
C PHE A 131 15.53 -8.78 17.14
N TYR A 132 16.49 -9.40 17.86
CA TYR A 132 16.22 -10.59 18.67
C TYR A 132 16.60 -10.35 20.13
N TYR A 133 15.60 -10.24 21.02
CA TYR A 133 15.85 -10.06 22.44
C TYR A 133 16.66 -11.22 23.04
N GLU A 134 16.58 -12.41 22.46
CA GLU A 134 17.28 -13.62 22.87
C GLU A 134 18.81 -13.50 22.72
N ALA A 135 19.28 -12.62 21.84
CA ALA A 135 20.69 -12.28 21.67
C ALA A 135 21.18 -11.24 22.69
N ASN A 136 20.32 -10.79 23.60
CA ASN A 136 20.60 -9.80 24.63
C ASN A 136 20.50 -10.40 26.03
N SER A 137 20.98 -9.67 27.05
CA SER A 137 20.85 -10.05 28.47
C SER A 137 19.99 -9.04 29.22
N PHE A 138 18.92 -9.53 29.87
CA PHE A 138 18.00 -8.76 30.69
C PHE A 138 18.00 -9.29 32.12
N ALA A 139 19.12 -9.04 32.84
CA ALA A 139 19.32 -9.54 34.21
C ALA A 139 18.53 -8.76 35.26
N ASN A 140 18.17 -7.53 34.99
CA ASN A 140 17.38 -6.68 35.89
C ASN A 140 15.90 -6.87 35.59
N ARG A 141 15.10 -7.24 36.59
CA ARG A 141 13.70 -7.56 36.39
C ARG A 141 12.79 -6.64 37.18
N VAL A 142 11.78 -6.11 36.53
CA VAL A 142 10.70 -5.34 37.15
C VAL A 142 9.38 -6.02 36.83
N VAL A 143 8.57 -6.34 37.85
CA VAL A 143 7.25 -6.94 37.67
C VAL A 143 6.21 -5.92 38.13
N VAL A 144 5.32 -5.54 37.22
CA VAL A 144 4.19 -4.63 37.47
C VAL A 144 2.90 -5.45 37.43
N THR A 145 2.21 -5.54 38.56
CA THR A 145 0.92 -6.21 38.67
C THR A 145 -0.21 -5.20 38.92
N PHE A 146 -1.11 -5.09 37.95
CA PHE A 146 -2.32 -4.25 38.07
C PHE A 146 -3.44 -5.01 38.76
N ASN A 147 -4.07 -4.36 39.77
CA ASN A 147 -5.15 -4.94 40.54
C ASN A 147 -6.28 -3.94 40.75
N GLY A 148 -7.13 -3.77 39.75
CA GLY A 148 -8.25 -2.82 39.78
C GLY A 148 -7.79 -1.37 39.88
N THR A 149 -7.93 -0.73 41.01
CA THR A 149 -7.57 0.68 41.24
C THR A 149 -6.16 0.87 41.81
N SER A 150 -5.37 -0.18 41.90
CA SER A 150 -4.01 -0.15 42.45
C SER A 150 -3.05 -0.99 41.59
N ALA A 151 -1.76 -0.76 41.77
CA ALA A 151 -0.72 -1.60 41.20
C ALA A 151 0.36 -1.90 42.25
N THR A 152 1.09 -2.98 42.06
CA THR A 152 2.32 -3.29 42.80
C THR A 152 3.49 -3.40 41.87
N VAL A 153 4.68 -3.01 42.32
CA VAL A 153 5.91 -3.11 41.56
C VAL A 153 6.97 -3.84 42.41
N GLU A 154 7.51 -4.91 41.84
CA GLU A 154 8.65 -5.64 42.41
C GLU A 154 9.85 -5.44 41.50
N SER A 155 10.96 -4.92 42.02
CA SER A 155 12.20 -4.70 41.24
C SER A 155 13.35 -5.46 41.86
N SER A 156 14.11 -6.16 41.00
CA SER A 156 15.36 -6.83 41.41
C SER A 156 16.56 -5.89 41.52
N ASN A 157 16.41 -4.62 41.06
CA ASN A 157 17.48 -3.63 41.09
C ASN A 157 16.98 -2.30 41.72
N SER A 158 17.55 -1.91 42.84
CA SER A 158 17.18 -0.71 43.58
C SER A 158 17.55 0.62 42.88
N ASN A 159 18.37 0.55 41.80
CA ASN A 159 18.69 1.70 40.98
C ASN A 159 17.55 2.07 40.00
N ILE A 160 16.64 1.15 39.74
CA ILE A 160 15.41 1.44 39.00
C ILE A 160 14.42 2.12 39.95
N LYS A 161 14.11 3.37 39.66
CA LYS A 161 13.15 4.09 40.46
C LYS A 161 11.73 3.78 40.00
N THR A 162 10.82 3.72 40.93
CA THR A 162 9.40 3.47 40.65
C THR A 162 8.53 4.47 41.37
N ASN A 163 7.47 4.94 40.71
CA ASN A 163 6.43 5.72 41.34
C ASN A 163 5.06 5.08 41.05
N ILE A 164 4.21 5.02 42.06
CA ILE A 164 2.89 4.40 41.97
C ILE A 164 1.85 5.38 42.52
N SER A 165 0.88 5.71 41.65
CA SER A 165 -0.28 6.52 42.04
C SER A 165 -1.56 5.80 41.62
N GLY A 166 -2.21 5.12 42.57
CA GLY A 166 -3.31 4.22 42.23
C GLY A 166 -2.85 3.06 41.33
N ALA A 167 -3.37 2.96 40.15
CA ALA A 167 -2.92 2.02 39.14
C ALA A 167 -2.05 2.68 38.04
N TYR A 168 -1.60 3.91 38.22
CA TYR A 168 -0.62 4.55 37.33
C TYR A 168 0.79 4.31 37.86
N VAL A 169 1.61 3.66 37.03
CA VAL A 169 2.95 3.22 37.40
C VAL A 169 3.97 3.88 36.48
N THR A 170 4.99 4.49 37.08
CA THR A 170 6.17 4.99 36.37
C THR A 170 7.39 4.13 36.73
N ILE A 171 8.10 3.68 35.71
CA ILE A 171 9.39 2.97 35.80
C ILE A 171 10.46 3.90 35.25
N ASP A 172 11.39 4.31 36.09
CA ASP A 172 12.49 5.21 35.73
C ASP A 172 13.81 4.44 35.76
N MET A 173 14.27 4.04 34.60
CA MET A 173 15.59 3.48 34.34
C MET A 173 16.59 4.56 33.91
N LEU A 174 16.11 5.76 33.50
CA LEU A 174 16.89 6.85 32.96
C LEU A 174 17.74 7.52 34.04
N SER A 175 17.16 7.85 35.21
CA SER A 175 17.84 8.60 36.27
C SER A 175 19.18 7.97 36.71
N ASN A 176 19.35 6.67 36.58
CA ASN A 176 20.59 5.94 36.92
C ASN A 176 21.19 5.17 35.72
N SER A 177 20.68 5.42 34.50
CA SER A 177 21.12 4.78 33.24
C SER A 177 21.24 3.24 33.37
N VAL A 178 20.14 2.59 33.83
CA VAL A 178 20.13 1.15 34.08
C VAL A 178 19.89 0.39 32.80
N SER A 179 20.83 -0.50 32.42
CA SER A 179 20.73 -1.37 31.26
C SER A 179 20.25 -2.79 31.59
N GLY A 180 19.91 -3.57 30.56
CA GLY A 180 19.54 -4.98 30.70
C GLY A 180 18.30 -5.19 31.55
N VAL A 181 17.25 -4.39 31.34
CA VAL A 181 16.00 -4.42 32.11
C VAL A 181 14.90 -5.15 31.33
N GLU A 182 14.25 -6.12 32.00
CA GLU A 182 12.97 -6.68 31.58
C GLU A 182 11.87 -6.16 32.49
N ILE A 183 10.88 -5.49 31.90
CA ILE A 183 9.65 -5.07 32.56
C ILE A 183 8.56 -6.08 32.19
N ILE A 184 7.92 -6.71 33.19
CA ILE A 184 6.80 -7.63 33.00
C ILE A 184 5.55 -6.97 33.52
N ALA A 185 4.58 -6.74 32.65
CA ALA A 185 3.30 -6.14 32.99
C ALA A 185 2.17 -7.17 32.86
N LEU A 186 1.37 -7.29 33.90
CA LEU A 186 0.26 -8.24 33.98
C LEU A 186 -0.88 -7.72 34.86
N GLY A 187 -2.02 -8.43 34.82
CA GLY A 187 -3.18 -8.10 35.63
C GLY A 187 -4.12 -7.11 34.95
N LYS A 188 -5.01 -6.50 35.71
CA LYS A 188 -6.10 -5.71 35.14
C LYS A 188 -6.32 -4.39 35.87
N SER A 189 -6.52 -3.31 35.10
CA SER A 189 -7.04 -2.03 35.57
C SER A 189 -7.89 -1.34 34.50
N SER A 190 -9.04 -0.81 34.92
CA SER A 190 -9.87 0.03 34.04
C SER A 190 -9.60 1.54 34.21
N ASP A 191 -8.59 1.88 35.00
CA ASP A 191 -8.12 3.25 35.23
C ASP A 191 -6.67 3.20 35.73
N GLY A 192 -5.73 2.98 34.81
CA GLY A 192 -4.32 2.85 35.12
C GLY A 192 -3.46 3.02 33.87
N GLY A 193 -2.16 3.14 34.04
CA GLY A 193 -1.21 3.34 32.96
C GLY A 193 0.21 2.92 33.35
N LEU A 194 1.02 2.60 32.34
CA LEU A 194 2.44 2.26 32.50
C LEU A 194 3.29 3.26 31.73
N LYS A 195 4.06 4.09 32.43
CA LYS A 195 5.03 5.03 31.86
C LYS A 195 6.45 4.53 32.11
N ILE A 196 7.30 4.59 31.08
CA ILE A 196 8.65 4.04 31.11
C ILE A 196 9.63 5.10 30.61
N TYR A 197 10.66 5.41 31.43
CA TYR A 197 11.77 6.26 31.05
C TYR A 197 13.06 5.43 31.00
N GLY A 198 13.86 5.62 29.94
CA GLY A 198 15.11 4.92 29.76
C GLY A 198 15.98 5.53 28.65
N ASP A 199 17.29 5.19 28.67
CA ASP A 199 18.28 5.56 27.67
C ASP A 199 19.01 4.34 27.05
N LYS A 200 18.58 3.15 27.42
CA LYS A 200 19.11 1.86 26.92
C LYS A 200 17.98 0.98 26.41
N LYS A 201 18.32 0.07 25.47
CA LYS A 201 17.36 -0.95 25.00
C LYS A 201 16.86 -1.82 26.17
N PHE A 202 15.58 -2.18 26.15
CA PHE A 202 14.93 -2.95 27.21
C PHE A 202 13.88 -3.91 26.65
N LYS A 203 13.45 -4.85 27.46
CA LYS A 203 12.37 -5.78 27.14
C LYS A 203 11.11 -5.46 27.91
N LEU A 204 9.98 -5.32 27.22
CA LEU A 204 8.65 -5.20 27.80
C LEU A 204 7.87 -6.50 27.51
N THR A 205 7.59 -7.28 28.55
CA THR A 205 6.82 -8.52 28.45
C THR A 205 5.39 -8.26 28.92
N LEU A 206 4.42 -8.47 28.04
CA LEU A 206 3.00 -8.44 28.41
C LEU A 206 2.50 -9.86 28.63
N SER A 207 1.93 -10.11 29.83
CA SER A 207 1.55 -11.46 30.26
C SER A 207 0.12 -11.48 30.83
N GLY A 208 -0.88 -11.35 29.97
CA GLY A 208 -2.30 -11.27 30.36
C GLY A 208 -2.67 -9.90 30.96
N LEU A 209 -2.13 -8.84 30.40
CA LEU A 209 -2.43 -7.47 30.76
C LEU A 209 -3.81 -7.04 30.21
N ASP A 210 -4.65 -6.40 31.04
CA ASP A 210 -5.89 -5.72 30.62
C ASP A 210 -5.89 -4.32 31.23
N LEU A 211 -5.43 -3.32 30.46
CA LEU A 211 -5.13 -1.97 30.95
C LEU A 211 -5.86 -0.91 30.15
N THR A 212 -6.75 -0.18 30.79
CA THR A 212 -7.39 1.02 30.22
C THR A 212 -6.94 2.25 30.99
N SER A 213 -6.45 3.26 30.26
CA SER A 213 -6.09 4.55 30.85
C SER A 213 -7.23 5.56 30.71
N LYS A 214 -7.43 6.37 31.75
CA LYS A 214 -8.35 7.51 31.73
C LYS A 214 -7.64 8.87 31.78
N SER A 215 -6.33 8.89 31.67
CA SER A 215 -5.56 10.14 31.71
C SER A 215 -4.65 10.36 30.52
N GLY A 216 -4.20 9.30 29.85
CA GLY A 216 -3.27 9.38 28.76
C GLY A 216 -3.11 8.03 28.08
N PRO A 217 -1.95 7.71 27.45
CA PRO A 217 -1.64 6.39 26.96
C PRO A 217 -1.79 5.30 28.03
N ALA A 218 -2.25 4.12 27.64
CA ALA A 218 -2.20 2.95 28.53
C ALA A 218 -0.75 2.49 28.75
N ILE A 219 0.07 2.52 27.69
CA ILE A 219 1.52 2.28 27.75
C ILE A 219 2.22 3.46 27.06
N ASN A 220 3.12 4.13 27.80
CA ASN A 220 3.88 5.27 27.33
C ASN A 220 5.38 5.05 27.58
N SER A 221 6.14 4.76 26.51
CA SER A 221 7.59 4.60 26.58
C SER A 221 8.29 5.86 26.07
N GLN A 222 8.93 6.60 26.98
CA GLN A 222 9.76 7.77 26.70
C GLN A 222 11.25 7.37 26.56
N CYS A 223 11.51 6.20 25.99
CA CYS A 223 12.84 5.67 25.72
C CYS A 223 13.07 5.63 24.23
N LYS A 224 14.03 6.41 23.73
CA LYS A 224 14.39 6.50 22.30
C LYS A 224 15.15 5.28 21.76
N LYS A 225 15.40 4.29 22.61
CA LYS A 225 16.09 3.06 22.21
C LYS A 225 15.10 1.92 21.94
N ARG A 226 15.59 0.79 21.48
CA ARG A 226 14.80 -0.38 21.10
C ARG A 226 14.02 -0.96 22.29
N MET A 227 12.73 -1.09 22.13
CA MET A 227 11.85 -1.83 23.04
C MET A 227 11.51 -3.18 22.41
N PHE A 228 11.96 -4.26 23.03
CA PHE A 228 11.55 -5.61 22.65
C PHE A 228 10.20 -5.94 23.32
N LEU A 229 9.12 -5.75 22.58
CA LEU A 229 7.77 -6.08 23.03
C LEU A 229 7.52 -7.58 22.89
N HIS A 230 7.51 -8.29 24.01
CA HIS A 230 7.27 -9.73 24.03
C HIS A 230 5.85 -10.05 24.50
N LEU A 231 5.07 -10.69 23.67
CA LEU A 231 3.70 -11.14 23.98
C LEU A 231 3.77 -12.58 24.47
N THR A 232 3.54 -12.81 25.76
CA THR A 232 3.65 -14.15 26.37
C THR A 232 2.72 -15.14 25.66
N ASN A 233 3.25 -16.27 25.27
CA ASN A 233 2.54 -17.31 24.53
C ASN A 233 1.23 -17.71 25.21
N GLY A 234 0.15 -17.81 24.41
CA GLY A 234 -1.17 -18.19 24.88
C GLY A 234 -1.90 -17.10 25.69
N THR A 235 -1.34 -15.89 25.82
CA THR A 235 -2.01 -14.78 26.50
C THR A 235 -2.61 -13.79 25.51
N THR A 236 -3.71 -13.16 25.93
CA THR A 236 -4.28 -11.98 25.27
C THR A 236 -4.07 -10.78 26.16
N ASN A 237 -3.40 -9.77 25.63
CA ASN A 237 -3.16 -8.51 26.28
C ASN A 237 -4.10 -7.46 25.68
N ARG A 238 -4.71 -6.61 26.49
CA ARG A 238 -5.64 -5.57 26.06
C ARG A 238 -5.19 -4.22 26.57
N ILE A 239 -5.20 -3.23 25.70
CA ILE A 239 -4.90 -1.85 26.06
C ILE A 239 -5.90 -0.91 25.42
N ALA A 240 -6.28 0.14 26.14
CA ALA A 240 -7.10 1.23 25.61
C ALA A 240 -6.74 2.53 26.31
N ASP A 241 -6.87 3.64 25.60
CA ASP A 241 -6.77 4.99 26.14
C ASP A 241 -8.14 5.67 26.25
N ILE A 242 -8.15 6.97 26.48
CA ILE A 242 -9.34 7.82 26.55
C ILE A 242 -9.29 8.88 25.44
N ALA A 243 -10.45 9.34 24.98
CA ALA A 243 -10.56 10.30 23.88
C ALA A 243 -9.91 11.68 24.18
N ASN A 244 -9.91 12.12 25.43
CA ASN A 244 -9.32 13.40 25.82
C ASN A 244 -8.28 13.15 26.91
N TYR A 245 -7.03 13.40 26.60
CA TYR A 245 -5.94 13.24 27.55
C TYR A 245 -5.98 14.37 28.59
N THR A 246 -5.72 14.02 29.83
CA THR A 246 -5.46 14.94 30.92
C THR A 246 -3.96 14.96 31.19
N ASP A 247 -3.48 15.96 31.94
CA ASP A 247 -2.08 16.01 32.32
C ASP A 247 -1.70 14.79 33.17
N ASP A 248 -0.53 14.22 32.86
CA ASP A 248 0.01 13.10 33.60
C ASP A 248 0.32 13.51 35.03
N ALA A 249 -0.08 12.66 35.99
CA ALA A 249 0.17 12.88 37.40
C ALA A 249 1.67 12.85 37.77
N TYR A 250 2.54 12.33 36.90
CA TYR A 250 3.97 12.23 37.14
C TYR A 250 4.76 12.43 35.86
N THR A 251 5.64 13.41 35.88
CA THR A 251 6.64 13.70 34.86
C THR A 251 7.99 13.82 35.54
N LEU A 252 9.08 13.28 34.95
CA LEU A 252 10.42 13.44 35.48
C LEU A 252 10.76 14.93 35.57
N PRO A 253 11.38 15.41 36.66
CA PRO A 253 11.85 16.79 36.75
C PRO A 253 12.81 17.13 35.60
N GLY A 254 12.45 18.12 34.78
CA GLY A 254 13.24 18.55 33.61
C GLY A 254 12.93 17.78 32.32
N SER A 255 11.96 16.89 32.31
CA SER A 255 11.46 16.33 31.06
C SER A 255 10.56 17.37 30.35
N TYR A 256 10.73 17.43 29.06
CA TYR A 256 10.10 18.37 28.15
C TYR A 256 8.77 17.82 27.64
N ASP A 257 8.17 18.48 26.70
CA ASP A 257 6.95 18.02 26.03
C ASP A 257 7.08 16.55 25.62
N GLU A 258 6.30 15.71 26.30
CA GLU A 258 6.25 14.29 26.02
C GLU A 258 5.23 14.04 24.93
N ASP A 259 5.66 13.44 23.84
CA ASP A 259 4.73 12.97 22.82
C ASP A 259 3.85 11.83 23.36
N ARG A 260 2.54 11.87 23.08
CA ARG A 260 1.53 10.98 23.68
C ARG A 260 0.39 10.74 22.70
N LYS A 261 0.70 10.37 21.47
CA LYS A 261 -0.27 10.34 20.35
C LYS A 261 -1.00 8.99 20.18
N GLY A 262 -0.98 8.07 21.16
CA GLY A 262 -1.64 6.77 21.01
C GLY A 262 -1.83 6.01 22.31
N ALA A 263 -2.69 4.98 22.29
CA ALA A 263 -2.91 4.11 23.44
C ALA A 263 -1.65 3.34 23.85
N PHE A 264 -0.84 2.94 22.88
CA PHE A 264 0.54 2.50 23.02
C PHE A 264 1.44 3.48 22.28
N PHE A 265 2.21 4.25 23.03
CA PHE A 265 3.19 5.18 22.48
C PHE A 265 4.62 4.77 22.84
N SER A 266 5.55 4.89 21.89
CA SER A 266 6.99 4.70 22.07
C SER A 266 7.79 5.76 21.32
N GLU A 267 8.65 6.48 22.03
CA GLU A 267 9.66 7.38 21.45
C GLU A 267 10.72 6.64 20.61
N GLY A 268 10.95 5.35 20.87
CA GLY A 268 11.91 4.52 20.18
C GLY A 268 11.27 3.33 19.50
N HIS A 269 12.11 2.49 18.91
CA HIS A 269 11.70 1.37 18.07
C HIS A 269 10.89 0.32 18.82
N ILE A 270 9.92 -0.29 18.15
CA ILE A 270 9.12 -1.41 18.69
C ILE A 270 9.43 -2.68 17.90
N ILE A 271 10.00 -3.69 18.58
CA ILE A 271 10.22 -5.03 18.03
C ILE A 271 9.25 -6.00 18.69
N VAL A 272 8.25 -6.48 17.96
CA VAL A 272 7.22 -7.39 18.48
C VAL A 272 7.61 -8.84 18.31
N SER A 273 7.45 -9.65 19.36
CA SER A 273 7.75 -11.09 19.36
C SER A 273 6.82 -11.87 20.29
N GLY A 274 6.94 -13.19 20.27
CA GLY A 274 6.11 -14.12 21.06
C GLY A 274 4.85 -14.54 20.34
N GLU A 275 4.17 -15.57 20.86
CA GLU A 275 2.96 -16.16 20.25
C GLU A 275 1.67 -15.72 20.98
N GLY A 276 1.74 -14.64 21.71
CA GLY A 276 0.58 -13.99 22.33
C GLY A 276 -0.10 -13.00 21.42
N ALA A 277 -1.16 -12.38 21.93
CA ALA A 277 -1.91 -11.32 21.23
C ALA A 277 -1.89 -10.01 22.01
N LEU A 278 -1.78 -8.89 21.28
CA LEU A 278 -2.06 -7.54 21.77
C LEU A 278 -3.31 -7.00 21.06
N VAL A 279 -4.34 -6.66 21.81
CA VAL A 279 -5.54 -5.99 21.35
C VAL A 279 -5.47 -4.54 21.81
N ALA A 280 -5.53 -3.59 20.88
CA ALA A 280 -5.40 -2.18 21.16
C ALA A 280 -6.62 -1.38 20.67
N GLU A 281 -7.04 -0.39 21.47
CA GLU A 281 -8.03 0.62 21.10
C GLU A 281 -7.43 2.01 21.30
N GLY A 282 -7.29 2.78 20.22
CA GLY A 282 -6.82 4.17 20.25
C GLY A 282 -8.00 5.13 20.17
N ARG A 283 -8.41 5.70 21.30
CA ARG A 283 -9.58 6.58 21.38
C ARG A 283 -9.22 8.07 21.26
N TYR A 284 -7.97 8.43 21.55
CA TYR A 284 -7.48 9.80 21.40
C TYR A 284 -7.07 10.07 19.95
N LYS A 285 -6.12 9.31 19.42
CA LYS A 285 -5.58 9.48 18.07
C LYS A 285 -5.26 8.11 17.45
N HIS A 286 -4.11 7.55 17.70
CA HIS A 286 -3.69 6.27 17.17
C HIS A 286 -3.83 5.14 18.21
N ALA A 287 -3.91 3.89 17.74
CA ALA A 287 -3.87 2.79 18.70
C ALA A 287 -2.44 2.45 19.10
N ILE A 288 -1.54 2.31 18.14
CA ILE A 288 -0.11 2.06 18.37
C ILE A 288 0.70 3.10 17.58
N VAL A 289 1.66 3.73 18.24
CA VAL A 289 2.54 4.75 17.65
C VAL A 289 3.98 4.46 18.05
N THR A 290 4.89 4.58 17.12
CA THR A 290 6.33 4.64 17.39
C THR A 290 6.97 5.77 16.60
N ASP A 291 7.82 6.56 17.26
CA ASP A 291 8.63 7.57 16.60
C ASP A 291 9.91 6.96 15.99
N GLY A 292 10.23 5.71 16.32
CA GLY A 292 11.21 4.88 15.62
C GLY A 292 10.56 3.90 14.63
N TYR A 293 11.29 2.87 14.22
CA TYR A 293 10.77 1.81 13.35
C TYR A 293 9.90 0.80 14.11
N TYR A 294 9.07 0.10 13.36
CA TYR A 294 8.25 -1.03 13.82
C TYR A 294 8.69 -2.32 13.13
N TYR A 295 8.97 -3.36 13.91
CA TYR A 295 9.38 -4.66 13.41
C TYR A 295 8.51 -5.76 14.04
N GLN A 296 7.73 -6.47 13.23
CA GLN A 296 6.89 -7.57 13.72
C GLN A 296 7.46 -8.92 13.30
N ARG A 297 7.84 -9.72 14.29
CA ARG A 297 8.34 -11.09 14.10
C ARG A 297 7.16 -12.06 13.88
N PRO A 298 7.38 -13.21 13.20
CA PRO A 298 6.39 -14.27 13.07
C PRO A 298 5.82 -14.74 14.42
N GLY A 299 4.61 -15.31 14.42
CA GLY A 299 3.95 -15.85 15.61
C GLY A 299 3.12 -14.83 16.41
N SER A 300 3.49 -13.55 16.42
CA SER A 300 2.78 -12.52 17.18
C SER A 300 1.46 -12.10 16.52
N THR A 301 0.48 -11.75 17.36
CA THR A 301 -0.81 -11.20 16.90
C THR A 301 -0.97 -9.77 17.40
N ILE A 302 -1.16 -8.84 16.47
CA ILE A 302 -1.55 -7.46 16.75
C ILE A 302 -2.96 -7.27 16.20
N ALA A 303 -3.89 -6.84 17.06
CA ALA A 303 -5.27 -6.59 16.70
C ALA A 303 -5.69 -5.20 17.17
N VAL A 304 -5.92 -4.28 16.25
CA VAL A 304 -6.49 -2.97 16.55
C VAL A 304 -7.98 -3.00 16.23
N THR A 305 -8.80 -2.89 17.27
CA THR A 305 -10.26 -2.96 17.14
C THR A 305 -10.90 -1.60 16.90
N ALA A 306 -10.22 -0.51 17.26
CA ALA A 306 -10.63 0.85 16.94
C ALA A 306 -9.42 1.80 17.00
N ALA A 307 -9.44 2.83 16.15
CA ALA A 307 -8.51 3.95 16.21
C ALA A 307 -9.20 5.25 15.80
N ALA A 308 -9.00 6.33 16.55
CA ALA A 308 -9.52 7.65 16.21
C ALA A 308 -8.81 8.26 14.98
N LYS A 309 -7.61 7.79 14.64
CA LYS A 309 -6.90 8.12 13.40
C LYS A 309 -6.32 6.84 12.76
N ASN A 310 -5.12 6.41 13.08
CA ASN A 310 -4.50 5.24 12.47
C ASN A 310 -4.39 4.06 13.46
N ALA A 311 -4.52 2.84 12.97
CA ALA A 311 -4.32 1.68 13.83
C ALA A 311 -2.85 1.55 14.26
N LEU A 312 -1.91 1.63 13.32
CA LEU A 312 -0.48 1.73 13.55
C LEU A 312 0.06 2.97 12.83
N HIS A 313 0.79 3.82 13.56
CA HIS A 313 1.56 4.93 12.98
C HIS A 313 3.04 4.75 13.30
N VAL A 314 3.87 4.71 12.28
CA VAL A 314 5.31 4.56 12.35
C VAL A 314 5.95 5.78 11.72
N LYS A 315 6.64 6.60 12.52
CA LYS A 315 7.38 7.73 11.98
C LYS A 315 8.71 7.28 11.34
N GLY A 316 9.29 6.19 11.86
CA GLY A 316 10.55 5.66 11.37
C GLY A 316 11.76 6.37 11.99
N ASP A 317 12.95 6.03 11.49
CA ASP A 317 14.22 6.61 11.94
C ASP A 317 14.96 7.17 10.72
N ASP A 318 15.35 8.43 10.80
CA ASP A 318 16.08 9.12 9.73
C ASP A 318 17.46 8.48 9.43
N GLU A 319 18.08 7.86 10.44
CA GLU A 319 19.41 7.27 10.31
C GLU A 319 19.38 5.92 9.57
N ASP A 320 18.40 5.07 9.88
CA ASP A 320 18.29 3.72 9.31
C ASP A 320 17.33 3.64 8.11
N MET A 321 16.52 4.67 7.85
CA MET A 321 15.45 4.73 6.82
C MET A 321 14.46 3.55 6.88
N ILE A 322 14.41 2.83 7.99
CA ILE A 322 13.51 1.69 8.21
C ILE A 322 12.20 2.22 8.81
N GLY A 323 11.11 1.91 8.16
CA GLY A 323 9.77 2.24 8.65
C GLY A 323 9.10 1.07 9.36
N ALA A 324 8.17 0.42 8.68
CA ALA A 324 7.41 -0.71 9.20
C ALA A 324 7.80 -2.01 8.50
N TRP A 325 8.31 -2.97 9.27
CA TRP A 325 8.74 -4.24 8.72
C TRP A 325 7.97 -5.42 9.35
N PHE A 326 7.23 -6.15 8.52
CA PHE A 326 6.43 -7.30 8.93
C PHE A 326 7.08 -8.58 8.39
N LYS A 327 7.82 -9.27 9.24
CA LYS A 327 8.43 -10.57 8.89
C LYS A 327 7.43 -11.72 8.93
N GLY A 328 6.26 -11.50 9.57
CA GLY A 328 5.20 -12.49 9.72
C GLY A 328 4.24 -12.14 10.83
N GLY A 329 3.53 -13.14 11.35
CA GLY A 329 2.52 -12.94 12.39
C GLY A 329 1.17 -12.49 11.81
N LEU A 330 0.30 -12.01 12.68
CA LEU A 330 -1.05 -11.56 12.33
C LEU A 330 -1.19 -10.05 12.62
N PHE A 331 -1.69 -9.31 11.64
CA PHE A 331 -2.05 -7.91 11.80
C PHE A 331 -3.51 -7.70 11.40
N TYR A 332 -4.34 -7.34 12.37
CA TYR A 332 -5.75 -7.07 12.19
C TYR A 332 -6.03 -5.61 12.54
N ALA A 333 -6.79 -4.89 11.71
CA ALA A 333 -7.18 -3.53 12.02
C ALA A 333 -8.60 -3.20 11.51
N ARG A 334 -9.35 -2.49 12.36
CA ARG A 334 -10.64 -1.89 12.01
C ARG A 334 -10.57 -0.40 12.33
N VAL A 335 -10.68 0.42 11.29
CA VAL A 335 -10.51 1.87 11.39
C VAL A 335 -11.71 2.57 10.75
N ALA A 336 -12.53 3.21 11.56
CA ALA A 336 -13.73 3.91 11.11
C ALA A 336 -13.54 5.43 10.98
N SER A 337 -12.43 5.95 11.47
CA SER A 337 -12.14 7.39 11.47
C SER A 337 -11.90 7.92 10.06
N THR A 338 -12.31 9.17 9.85
CA THR A 338 -12.03 9.94 8.63
C THR A 338 -10.52 9.97 8.37
N ALA A 339 -10.13 9.74 7.13
CA ALA A 339 -8.75 9.62 6.68
C ALA A 339 -7.87 8.65 7.51
N GLY A 340 -8.47 7.74 8.27
CA GLY A 340 -7.77 6.76 9.10
C GLY A 340 -7.09 5.67 8.26
N LYS A 341 -5.91 5.22 8.68
CA LYS A 341 -5.16 4.16 8.01
C LYS A 341 -5.00 2.95 8.93
N GLY A 342 -4.99 1.75 8.33
CA GLY A 342 -4.57 0.54 9.06
C GLY A 342 -3.10 0.65 9.46
N VAL A 343 -2.21 0.91 8.51
CA VAL A 343 -0.81 1.25 8.77
C VAL A 343 -0.46 2.54 8.05
N LYS A 344 0.00 3.54 8.77
CA LYS A 344 0.67 4.74 8.23
C LYS A 344 2.14 4.66 8.58
N CYS A 345 2.99 4.81 7.59
CA CYS A 345 4.43 4.89 7.77
C CYS A 345 4.98 6.07 6.97
N ASP A 346 5.87 6.86 7.59
CA ASP A 346 6.52 7.98 6.93
C ASP A 346 7.70 7.51 6.05
N TYR A 347 8.19 6.27 6.29
CA TYR A 347 9.21 5.56 5.50
C TYR A 347 8.65 4.28 4.86
N ASP A 348 9.53 3.34 4.54
CA ASP A 348 9.19 2.12 3.84
C ASP A 348 8.30 1.18 4.65
N ILE A 349 7.35 0.55 3.97
CA ILE A 349 6.60 -0.59 4.49
C ILE A 349 7.07 -1.84 3.74
N VAL A 350 7.61 -2.81 4.47
CA VAL A 350 8.04 -4.10 3.94
C VAL A 350 7.22 -5.23 4.56
N ILE A 351 6.57 -6.02 3.72
CA ILE A 351 5.79 -7.20 4.14
C ILE A 351 6.45 -8.44 3.54
N ASP A 352 7.23 -9.15 4.37
CA ASP A 352 7.85 -10.42 3.96
C ASP A 352 6.91 -11.62 4.10
N GLY A 353 5.91 -11.52 4.96
CA GLY A 353 4.93 -12.57 5.19
C GLY A 353 3.93 -12.24 6.28
N GLY A 354 3.16 -13.23 6.68
CA GLY A 354 2.13 -13.08 7.70
C GLY A 354 0.73 -12.93 7.11
N LYS A 355 -0.23 -12.67 7.99
CA LYS A 355 -1.62 -12.48 7.62
C LYS A 355 -2.11 -11.10 8.01
N PHE A 356 -2.72 -10.43 7.05
CA PHE A 356 -3.28 -9.09 7.23
C PHE A 356 -4.78 -9.11 6.96
N ASP A 357 -5.55 -8.51 7.85
CA ASP A 357 -6.98 -8.24 7.64
C ASP A 357 -7.27 -6.82 8.12
N ILE A 358 -7.30 -5.90 7.17
CA ILE A 358 -7.49 -4.47 7.44
C ILE A 358 -8.76 -3.99 6.76
N GLU A 359 -9.67 -3.42 7.55
CA GLU A 359 -10.86 -2.75 7.02
C GLU A 359 -10.88 -1.28 7.49
N THR A 360 -11.03 -0.36 6.52
CA THR A 360 -11.24 1.06 6.76
C THR A 360 -12.61 1.46 6.24
N THR A 361 -13.40 2.13 7.09
CA THR A 361 -14.74 2.59 6.72
C THR A 361 -14.86 4.12 6.70
N GLY A 362 -13.82 4.83 7.15
CA GLY A 362 -13.75 6.28 7.15
C GLY A 362 -13.71 6.87 5.75
N ASN A 363 -14.28 8.05 5.60
CA ASN A 363 -14.22 8.83 4.36
C ASN A 363 -12.85 9.50 4.20
N ALA A 364 -12.51 9.94 2.99
CA ALA A 364 -11.47 10.93 2.79
C ALA A 364 -11.90 12.28 3.39
N GLU A 365 -10.93 13.14 3.67
CA GLU A 365 -11.13 14.51 4.13
C GLU A 365 -10.24 15.48 3.35
N TYR A 366 -10.56 16.76 3.44
CA TYR A 366 -9.67 17.81 2.96
C TYR A 366 -8.59 18.07 4.01
N ASP A 367 -7.35 17.97 3.60
CA ASP A 367 -6.18 18.34 4.41
C ASP A 367 -5.78 19.78 4.06
N SER A 368 -5.95 20.66 5.01
CA SER A 368 -5.67 22.08 4.79
C SER A 368 -4.17 22.40 4.77
N ALA A 369 -3.33 21.57 5.37
CA ALA A 369 -1.88 21.73 5.38
C ALA A 369 -1.30 21.43 3.99
N GLU A 370 -1.80 20.37 3.35
CA GLU A 370 -1.37 19.96 2.02
C GLU A 370 -2.19 20.61 0.88
N ALA A 371 -3.28 21.30 1.23
CA ALA A 371 -4.28 21.82 0.27
C ALA A 371 -4.81 20.73 -0.69
N ASP A 372 -4.87 19.49 -0.25
CA ASP A 372 -5.29 18.30 -1.00
C ASP A 372 -6.18 17.42 -0.13
N THR A 373 -6.44 16.19 -0.56
CA THR A 373 -7.26 15.20 0.14
C THR A 373 -6.39 14.18 0.87
N SER A 374 -6.75 13.88 2.13
CA SER A 374 -6.23 12.71 2.86
C SER A 374 -7.28 11.60 2.83
N SER A 375 -6.91 10.41 2.34
CA SER A 375 -7.81 9.26 2.19
C SER A 375 -7.65 8.25 3.30
N ALA A 376 -8.73 7.61 3.71
CA ALA A 376 -8.63 6.36 4.46
C ALA A 376 -7.93 5.30 3.59
N ALA A 377 -7.04 4.50 4.20
CA ALA A 377 -6.28 3.49 3.48
C ALA A 377 -5.99 2.24 4.33
N GLY A 378 -5.92 1.08 3.68
CA GLY A 378 -5.41 -0.12 4.35
C GLY A 378 -3.98 0.10 4.83
N ILE A 379 -3.08 0.42 3.92
CA ILE A 379 -1.70 0.84 4.23
C ILE A 379 -1.33 2.10 3.45
N LYS A 380 -0.51 2.95 4.06
CA LYS A 380 0.03 4.19 3.45
C LYS A 380 1.50 4.33 3.80
N SER A 381 2.34 4.50 2.78
CA SER A 381 3.74 4.89 2.92
C SER A 381 4.01 6.18 2.15
N ASP A 382 4.91 7.00 2.65
CA ASP A 382 5.33 8.22 1.95
C ASP A 382 6.52 7.94 1.00
N THR A 383 7.20 6.80 1.14
CA THR A 383 8.40 6.45 0.35
C THR A 383 8.20 5.21 -0.52
N HIS A 384 8.20 4.01 0.05
CA HIS A 384 8.13 2.76 -0.69
C HIS A 384 7.29 1.71 0.02
N ILE A 385 6.61 0.86 -0.75
CA ILE A 385 5.95 -0.35 -0.25
C ILE A 385 6.51 -1.54 -1.00
N GLU A 386 7.03 -2.53 -0.25
CA GLU A 386 7.49 -3.80 -0.79
C GLU A 386 6.71 -4.96 -0.18
N ILE A 387 6.11 -5.80 -1.02
CA ILE A 387 5.37 -6.99 -0.60
C ILE A 387 6.05 -8.22 -1.17
N ASN A 388 6.72 -8.98 -0.30
CA ASN A 388 7.45 -10.19 -0.64
C ASN A 388 6.61 -11.46 -0.46
N GLY A 389 5.57 -11.39 0.39
CA GLY A 389 4.71 -12.52 0.70
C GLY A 389 3.54 -12.16 1.62
N GLY A 390 2.86 -13.17 2.10
CA GLY A 390 1.75 -13.06 3.05
C GLY A 390 0.36 -13.21 2.40
N ASP A 391 -0.64 -13.39 3.28
CA ASP A 391 -2.07 -13.38 2.92
C ASP A 391 -2.66 -12.05 3.35
N ILE A 392 -2.99 -11.20 2.37
CA ILE A 392 -3.34 -9.80 2.57
C ILE A 392 -4.78 -9.57 2.14
N VAL A 393 -5.63 -9.14 3.07
CA VAL A 393 -7.01 -8.74 2.80
C VAL A 393 -7.19 -7.29 3.26
N PHE A 394 -7.32 -6.38 2.30
CA PHE A 394 -7.61 -4.98 2.58
C PHE A 394 -8.96 -4.60 1.98
N LYS A 395 -9.79 -3.96 2.80
CA LYS A 395 -11.10 -3.47 2.38
C LYS A 395 -11.26 -2.02 2.81
N SER A 396 -11.63 -1.14 1.87
CA SER A 396 -11.92 0.27 2.15
C SER A 396 -13.29 0.64 1.61
N THR A 397 -14.20 1.06 2.49
CA THR A 397 -15.60 1.29 2.13
C THR A 397 -16.03 2.75 2.15
N GLY A 398 -15.22 3.63 2.75
CA GLY A 398 -15.48 5.06 2.78
C GLY A 398 -15.27 5.75 1.43
N THR A 399 -15.82 6.96 1.28
CA THR A 399 -15.62 7.76 0.06
C THR A 399 -14.14 8.12 -0.10
N GLY A 400 -13.62 7.98 -1.30
CA GLY A 400 -12.21 8.25 -1.61
C GLY A 400 -11.21 7.25 -1.04
N GLY A 401 -11.69 6.13 -0.46
CA GLY A 401 -10.84 5.14 0.22
C GLY A 401 -9.88 4.39 -0.69
N LYS A 402 -8.77 3.92 -0.14
CA LYS A 402 -7.73 3.13 -0.82
C LYS A 402 -7.45 1.83 -0.05
N CYS A 403 -6.98 0.78 -0.74
CA CYS A 403 -6.37 -0.36 -0.05
C CYS A 403 -4.87 -0.13 0.16
N ILE A 404 -4.14 0.18 -0.90
CA ILE A 404 -2.71 0.52 -0.88
C ILE A 404 -2.58 1.94 -1.42
N ASN A 405 -1.93 2.81 -0.65
CA ASN A 405 -1.60 4.17 -1.05
C ASN A 405 -0.11 4.42 -0.82
N CYS A 406 0.62 4.90 -1.84
CA CYS A 406 2.05 5.17 -1.72
C CYS A 406 2.42 6.42 -2.50
N ASP A 407 3.13 7.35 -1.86
CA ASP A 407 3.59 8.56 -2.55
C ASP A 407 4.88 8.29 -3.35
N GLY A 408 5.66 7.29 -2.95
CA GLY A 408 6.81 6.81 -3.71
C GLY A 408 6.44 5.65 -4.65
N SER A 409 7.05 4.48 -4.48
CA SER A 409 6.91 3.33 -5.38
C SER A 409 6.35 2.09 -4.68
N LEU A 410 5.81 1.16 -5.48
CA LEU A 410 5.30 -0.13 -5.01
C LEU A 410 5.99 -1.27 -5.76
N THR A 411 6.48 -2.26 -5.02
CA THR A 411 6.97 -3.51 -5.57
C THR A 411 6.22 -4.69 -4.96
N ILE A 412 5.64 -5.56 -5.79
CA ILE A 412 5.01 -6.81 -5.36
C ILE A 412 5.84 -7.96 -5.92
N ASN A 413 6.55 -8.67 -5.04
CA ASN A 413 7.37 -9.83 -5.36
C ASN A 413 6.61 -11.14 -5.18
N GLY A 414 5.60 -11.17 -4.30
CA GLY A 414 4.83 -12.36 -3.97
C GLY A 414 3.62 -12.07 -3.07
N GLY A 415 3.04 -13.12 -2.53
CA GLY A 415 1.88 -13.04 -1.64
C GLY A 415 0.53 -13.24 -2.35
N ASN A 416 -0.52 -13.35 -1.53
CA ASN A 416 -1.91 -13.43 -1.99
C ASN A 416 -2.63 -12.16 -1.52
N LEU A 417 -3.00 -11.31 -2.45
CA LEU A 417 -3.61 -10.01 -2.16
C LEU A 417 -5.08 -10.02 -2.60
N ASN A 418 -5.99 -9.69 -1.68
CA ASN A 418 -7.40 -9.42 -1.97
C ASN A 418 -7.71 -7.99 -1.56
N LEU A 419 -7.94 -7.13 -2.55
CA LEU A 419 -8.06 -5.69 -2.36
C LEU A 419 -9.43 -5.21 -2.84
N THR A 420 -10.27 -4.73 -1.92
CA THR A 420 -11.63 -4.29 -2.25
C THR A 420 -11.88 -2.85 -1.82
N THR A 421 -12.39 -2.03 -2.74
CA THR A 421 -12.96 -0.72 -2.40
C THR A 421 -14.41 -0.62 -2.90
N THR A 422 -15.29 -0.06 -2.06
CA THR A 422 -16.71 0.06 -2.37
C THR A 422 -17.25 1.49 -2.26
N GLY A 423 -16.47 2.42 -1.72
CA GLY A 423 -16.82 3.81 -1.57
C GLY A 423 -16.98 4.53 -2.91
N LYS A 424 -17.55 5.71 -2.87
CA LYS A 424 -17.64 6.62 -4.01
C LYS A 424 -16.53 7.67 -3.96
N ARG A 425 -16.43 8.50 -5.01
CA ARG A 425 -15.56 9.67 -5.03
C ARG A 425 -15.92 10.61 -3.87
N TYR A 426 -14.91 11.04 -3.13
CA TYR A 426 -14.98 12.16 -2.20
C TYR A 426 -14.77 13.46 -2.97
N GLU A 427 -15.53 14.49 -2.64
CA GLU A 427 -15.43 15.79 -3.28
C GLU A 427 -15.54 16.89 -2.21
N TYR A 428 -14.42 17.56 -1.93
CA TYR A 428 -14.39 18.77 -1.11
C TYR A 428 -14.86 19.97 -1.93
N ASN A 429 -14.36 20.07 -3.14
CA ASN A 429 -14.80 21.03 -4.14
C ASN A 429 -14.48 20.48 -5.55
N ARG A 430 -14.83 21.22 -6.59
CA ARG A 430 -14.66 20.80 -7.98
C ARG A 430 -13.22 20.39 -8.36
N ASN A 431 -12.20 20.94 -7.70
CA ASN A 431 -10.79 20.71 -8.03
C ASN A 431 -10.06 19.81 -7.03
N VAL A 432 -10.63 19.60 -5.86
CA VAL A 432 -10.04 18.82 -4.77
C VAL A 432 -10.95 17.62 -4.49
N THR A 433 -10.53 16.48 -5.00
CA THR A 433 -11.34 15.24 -4.99
C THR A 433 -10.44 14.03 -4.77
N SER A 434 -11.01 12.96 -4.21
CA SER A 434 -10.36 11.67 -4.09
C SER A 434 -11.30 10.56 -4.54
N SER A 435 -10.91 9.81 -5.56
CA SER A 435 -11.66 8.64 -6.04
C SER A 435 -11.19 7.37 -5.34
N PRO A 436 -12.09 6.39 -5.09
CA PRO A 436 -11.67 5.11 -4.52
C PRO A 436 -10.79 4.35 -5.51
N LYS A 437 -9.70 3.77 -5.00
CA LYS A 437 -8.77 2.95 -5.79
C LYS A 437 -8.24 1.80 -4.91
N ALA A 438 -8.11 0.61 -5.48
CA ALA A 438 -7.48 -0.45 -4.69
C ALA A 438 -5.99 -0.19 -4.51
N ILE A 439 -5.30 0.21 -5.56
CA ILE A 439 -3.88 0.59 -5.53
C ILE A 439 -3.72 1.98 -6.14
N LYS A 440 -3.14 2.91 -5.38
CA LYS A 440 -2.76 4.25 -5.86
C LYS A 440 -1.30 4.52 -5.49
N VAL A 441 -0.48 4.81 -6.50
CA VAL A 441 0.97 5.04 -6.34
C VAL A 441 1.40 6.24 -7.16
N ASP A 442 2.13 7.16 -6.56
CA ASP A 442 2.61 8.35 -7.29
C ASP A 442 3.89 8.05 -8.11
N GLY A 443 4.68 7.08 -7.69
CA GLY A 443 5.83 6.56 -8.43
C GLY A 443 5.52 5.31 -9.24
N ALA A 444 6.56 4.53 -9.51
CA ALA A 444 6.45 3.30 -10.31
C ALA A 444 5.80 2.14 -9.54
N ILE A 445 5.07 1.30 -10.28
CA ILE A 445 4.57 0.01 -9.80
C ILE A 445 5.33 -1.10 -10.52
N ILE A 446 5.87 -2.07 -9.76
CA ILE A 446 6.56 -3.24 -10.28
C ILE A 446 5.91 -4.50 -9.71
N ILE A 447 5.40 -5.36 -10.58
CA ILE A 447 4.81 -6.66 -10.22
C ILE A 447 5.73 -7.77 -10.71
N ASN A 448 6.41 -8.44 -9.79
CA ASN A 448 7.32 -9.54 -10.08
C ASN A 448 6.66 -10.91 -9.89
N GLY A 449 5.63 -11.01 -9.03
CA GLY A 449 4.99 -12.27 -8.68
C GLY A 449 3.75 -12.10 -7.81
N GLY A 450 3.31 -13.19 -7.21
CA GLY A 450 2.12 -13.23 -6.35
C GLY A 450 0.82 -13.40 -7.11
N VAL A 451 -0.28 -13.46 -6.34
CA VAL A 451 -1.66 -13.51 -6.84
C VAL A 451 -2.40 -12.31 -6.27
N THR A 452 -2.96 -11.48 -7.13
CA THR A 452 -3.66 -10.26 -6.73
C THR A 452 -5.07 -10.23 -7.32
N ASP A 453 -6.07 -10.12 -6.46
CA ASP A 453 -7.48 -9.91 -6.81
C ASP A 453 -7.93 -8.51 -6.37
N ILE A 454 -8.36 -7.72 -7.33
CA ILE A 454 -8.78 -6.32 -7.14
C ILE A 454 -10.25 -6.17 -7.53
N ASN A 455 -11.06 -5.62 -6.61
CA ASN A 455 -12.46 -5.33 -6.87
C ASN A 455 -12.83 -3.91 -6.40
N VAL A 456 -13.02 -3.00 -7.35
CA VAL A 456 -13.42 -1.61 -7.11
C VAL A 456 -14.85 -1.40 -7.61
N THR A 457 -15.80 -1.37 -6.69
CA THR A 457 -17.25 -1.33 -7.05
C THR A 457 -17.88 0.05 -6.90
N GLY A 458 -17.17 1.04 -6.40
CA GLY A 458 -17.64 2.41 -6.26
C GLY A 458 -17.94 3.03 -7.62
N ALA A 459 -19.22 3.28 -7.92
CA ALA A 459 -19.65 3.81 -9.21
C ALA A 459 -19.41 5.32 -9.28
N SER A 460 -18.18 5.73 -9.58
CA SER A 460 -17.79 7.13 -9.79
C SER A 460 -16.53 7.21 -10.66
N GLU A 461 -16.39 8.31 -11.39
CA GLU A 461 -15.20 8.65 -12.18
C GLU A 461 -13.92 8.56 -11.32
N GLY A 462 -12.86 8.01 -11.85
CA GLY A 462 -11.58 7.74 -11.18
C GLY A 462 -11.59 6.53 -10.23
N SER A 463 -12.69 5.72 -10.20
CA SER A 463 -12.76 4.48 -9.39
C SER A 463 -12.03 3.34 -10.11
N GLU A 464 -10.72 3.45 -10.14
CA GLU A 464 -9.81 2.55 -10.87
C GLU A 464 -9.32 1.40 -9.98
N GLY A 465 -8.94 0.30 -10.64
CA GLY A 465 -8.35 -0.83 -9.94
C GLY A 465 -6.96 -0.52 -9.42
N MET A 466 -6.05 -0.17 -10.34
CA MET A 466 -4.65 0.17 -10.08
C MET A 466 -4.28 1.43 -10.86
N GLU A 467 -3.78 2.44 -10.16
CA GLU A 467 -3.23 3.67 -10.76
C GLU A 467 -1.78 3.87 -10.39
N SER A 468 -0.95 4.19 -11.39
CA SER A 468 0.37 4.78 -11.20
C SER A 468 0.43 6.15 -11.86
N LYS A 469 0.86 7.16 -11.12
CA LYS A 469 1.17 8.48 -11.72
C LYS A 469 2.53 8.50 -12.45
N SER A 470 3.15 7.32 -12.64
CA SER A 470 4.39 7.11 -13.36
C SER A 470 4.26 5.91 -14.28
N THR A 471 4.96 4.83 -14.04
CA THR A 471 5.03 3.64 -14.90
C THR A 471 4.53 2.38 -14.19
N ILE A 472 4.06 1.40 -14.98
CA ILE A 472 3.73 0.07 -14.46
C ILE A 472 4.53 -0.98 -15.22
N THR A 473 5.18 -1.89 -14.50
CA THR A 473 5.93 -3.00 -15.07
C THR A 473 5.44 -4.33 -14.50
N PHE A 474 5.02 -5.23 -15.38
CA PHE A 474 4.68 -6.61 -15.04
C PHE A 474 5.81 -7.53 -15.50
N ASN A 475 6.48 -8.18 -14.56
CA ASN A 475 7.49 -9.20 -14.81
C ASN A 475 6.93 -10.63 -14.63
N GLY A 476 5.89 -10.78 -13.82
CA GLY A 476 5.27 -12.07 -13.49
C GLY A 476 3.99 -11.90 -12.66
N GLY A 477 3.58 -12.97 -12.00
CA GLY A 477 2.39 -13.01 -11.14
C GLY A 477 1.07 -13.23 -11.89
N GLU A 478 0.01 -13.40 -11.11
CA GLU A 478 -1.37 -13.50 -11.59
C GLU A 478 -2.19 -12.35 -11.03
N MET A 479 -2.89 -11.61 -11.88
CA MET A 479 -3.66 -10.44 -11.48
C MET A 479 -5.04 -10.46 -12.10
N MET A 480 -6.07 -10.35 -11.26
CA MET A 480 -7.45 -10.12 -11.66
C MET A 480 -7.88 -8.74 -11.17
N VAL A 481 -8.31 -7.88 -12.08
CA VAL A 481 -8.77 -6.52 -11.76
C VAL A 481 -10.17 -6.31 -12.31
N LYS A 482 -11.05 -5.86 -11.44
CA LYS A 482 -12.37 -5.36 -11.84
C LYS A 482 -12.62 -4.01 -11.16
N SER A 483 -12.94 -3.00 -11.98
CA SER A 483 -13.19 -1.64 -11.52
C SER A 483 -14.43 -1.04 -12.17
N TYR A 484 -14.87 0.09 -11.67
CA TYR A 484 -15.91 0.88 -12.33
C TYR A 484 -15.31 1.69 -13.48
N ASP A 485 -14.21 2.37 -13.23
CA ASP A 485 -13.42 3.12 -14.21
C ASP A 485 -12.31 2.21 -14.76
N ASP A 486 -11.15 2.73 -15.14
CA ASP A 486 -10.08 1.90 -15.69
C ASP A 486 -9.68 0.76 -14.76
N GLY A 487 -9.45 -0.42 -15.36
CA GLY A 487 -8.91 -1.53 -14.60
C GLY A 487 -7.49 -1.23 -14.12
N ILE A 488 -6.62 -0.89 -15.04
CA ILE A 488 -5.21 -0.53 -14.82
C ILE A 488 -4.92 0.76 -15.57
N ASN A 489 -4.45 1.79 -14.89
CA ASN A 489 -4.10 3.08 -15.47
C ASN A 489 -2.66 3.47 -15.14
N ALA A 490 -1.86 3.82 -16.15
CA ALA A 490 -0.54 4.40 -16.00
C ALA A 490 -0.47 5.77 -16.66
N LYS A 491 -0.07 6.79 -15.90
CA LYS A 491 0.16 8.14 -16.46
C LYS A 491 1.27 8.16 -17.52
N SER A 492 2.18 7.18 -17.48
CA SER A 492 3.27 7.01 -18.45
C SER A 492 3.23 5.60 -19.05
N ASP A 493 4.34 4.90 -19.02
CA ASP A 493 4.51 3.65 -19.74
C ASP A 493 3.99 2.43 -18.99
N ILE A 494 3.41 1.48 -19.74
CA ILE A 494 3.17 0.11 -19.29
C ILE A 494 4.11 -0.84 -20.03
N THR A 495 4.88 -1.62 -19.26
CA THR A 495 5.74 -2.69 -19.79
C THR A 495 5.29 -4.04 -19.27
N ILE A 496 5.05 -5.00 -20.17
CA ILE A 496 4.63 -6.35 -19.83
C ILE A 496 5.69 -7.32 -20.33
N ASN A 497 6.52 -7.81 -19.41
CA ASN A 497 7.56 -8.81 -19.68
C ASN A 497 7.03 -10.24 -19.47
N GLY A 498 6.02 -10.42 -18.61
CA GLY A 498 5.42 -11.69 -18.24
C GLY A 498 4.19 -11.51 -17.35
N GLY A 499 3.74 -12.61 -16.77
CA GLY A 499 2.57 -12.65 -15.90
C GLY A 499 1.27 -12.97 -16.64
N LYS A 500 0.19 -13.05 -15.84
CA LYS A 500 -1.15 -13.38 -16.29
C LYS A 500 -2.10 -12.33 -15.76
N ILE A 501 -2.63 -11.49 -16.63
CA ILE A 501 -3.37 -10.28 -16.27
C ILE A 501 -4.75 -10.35 -16.92
N TYR A 502 -5.78 -10.33 -16.09
CA TYR A 502 -7.15 -10.04 -16.49
C TYR A 502 -7.56 -8.70 -15.90
N THR A 503 -8.03 -7.79 -16.73
CA THR A 503 -8.44 -6.46 -16.29
C THR A 503 -9.73 -6.03 -16.97
N TYR A 504 -10.69 -5.54 -16.17
CA TYR A 504 -12.01 -5.16 -16.64
C TYR A 504 -12.46 -3.82 -16.06
N GLY A 505 -12.49 -2.79 -16.90
CA GLY A 505 -13.15 -1.51 -16.64
C GLY A 505 -14.63 -1.60 -17.05
N THR A 506 -15.55 -1.58 -16.07
CA THR A 506 -16.98 -1.79 -16.36
C THR A 506 -17.65 -0.58 -17.00
N ASN A 507 -17.05 0.60 -16.89
CA ASN A 507 -17.53 1.86 -17.45
C ASN A 507 -16.46 2.61 -18.25
N ASN A 508 -15.23 2.12 -18.24
CA ASN A 508 -14.09 2.69 -18.96
C ASN A 508 -13.20 1.57 -19.55
N ASP A 509 -11.90 1.77 -19.67
CA ASP A 509 -10.97 0.86 -20.28
C ASP A 509 -10.54 -0.30 -19.38
N GLY A 510 -10.21 -1.42 -20.01
CA GLY A 510 -9.59 -2.51 -19.26
C GLY A 510 -8.19 -2.12 -18.77
N MET A 511 -7.37 -1.61 -19.66
CA MET A 511 -6.01 -1.13 -19.40
C MET A 511 -5.77 0.14 -20.21
N ASP A 512 -5.35 1.21 -19.54
CA ASP A 512 -4.99 2.49 -20.16
C ASP A 512 -3.53 2.86 -19.93
N SER A 513 -2.82 3.18 -21.01
CA SER A 513 -1.45 3.68 -20.98
C SER A 513 -1.37 5.03 -21.67
N ASN A 514 -1.22 6.08 -20.87
CA ASN A 514 -1.08 7.46 -21.37
C ASN A 514 0.32 7.75 -21.98
N GLY A 515 1.21 6.75 -22.01
CA GLY A 515 2.54 6.81 -22.59
C GLY A 515 2.76 5.73 -23.64
N THR A 516 3.66 4.78 -23.38
CA THR A 516 3.91 3.63 -24.24
C THR A 516 3.41 2.34 -23.62
N LEU A 517 2.89 1.43 -24.44
CA LEU A 517 2.65 0.05 -24.03
C LEU A 517 3.57 -0.89 -24.82
N ASN A 518 4.43 -1.60 -24.09
CA ASN A 518 5.36 -2.56 -24.64
C ASN A 518 5.12 -3.97 -24.07
N MET A 519 4.54 -4.86 -24.85
CA MET A 519 4.36 -6.26 -24.46
C MET A 519 5.42 -7.15 -25.09
N LYS A 520 6.14 -7.89 -24.25
CA LYS A 520 7.22 -8.80 -24.61
C LYS A 520 6.93 -10.25 -24.24
N GLY A 521 5.95 -10.49 -23.36
CA GLY A 521 5.56 -11.83 -22.91
C GLY A 521 4.31 -11.79 -22.04
N GLY A 522 3.92 -12.95 -21.49
CA GLY A 522 2.77 -13.09 -20.63
C GLY A 522 1.43 -13.24 -21.35
N LEU A 523 0.35 -13.24 -20.57
CA LEU A 523 -1.04 -13.25 -21.03
C LEU A 523 -1.75 -12.01 -20.51
N VAL A 524 -2.35 -11.25 -21.40
CA VAL A 524 -3.19 -10.08 -21.05
C VAL A 524 -4.56 -10.25 -21.66
N ILE A 525 -5.60 -10.11 -20.83
CA ILE A 525 -6.97 -9.99 -21.29
C ILE A 525 -7.53 -8.69 -20.71
N GLY A 526 -7.66 -7.69 -21.58
CA GLY A 526 -8.29 -6.41 -21.25
C GLY A 526 -9.73 -6.38 -21.74
N VAL A 527 -10.64 -5.97 -20.86
CA VAL A 527 -12.07 -5.83 -21.15
C VAL A 527 -12.52 -4.41 -20.85
N GLY A 528 -12.97 -3.71 -21.86
CA GLY A 528 -13.51 -2.34 -21.71
C GLY A 528 -15.03 -2.29 -21.90
N SER A 529 -15.58 -1.14 -21.57
CA SER A 529 -17.02 -0.86 -21.66
C SER A 529 -17.47 -0.59 -23.10
N ASN A 530 -18.48 0.26 -23.29
CA ASN A 530 -18.98 0.64 -24.61
C ASN A 530 -18.10 1.72 -25.23
N ALA A 531 -18.04 1.77 -26.58
CA ALA A 531 -17.33 2.82 -27.29
C ALA A 531 -17.63 4.24 -26.71
N PRO A 532 -16.60 5.09 -26.55
CA PRO A 532 -15.26 4.93 -27.15
C PRO A 532 -14.32 3.96 -26.44
N GLU A 533 -14.67 3.45 -25.28
CA GLU A 533 -13.83 2.68 -24.38
C GLU A 533 -13.49 1.29 -24.93
N THR A 534 -12.33 0.77 -24.57
CA THR A 534 -11.77 -0.46 -25.15
C THR A 534 -11.11 -1.38 -24.12
N GLY A 535 -10.76 -2.59 -24.53
CA GLY A 535 -10.05 -3.53 -23.65
C GLY A 535 -8.63 -3.08 -23.30
N VAL A 536 -7.96 -2.41 -24.24
CA VAL A 536 -6.63 -1.83 -24.04
C VAL A 536 -6.56 -0.53 -24.83
N ASP A 537 -6.30 0.58 -24.14
CA ASP A 537 -6.11 1.88 -24.77
C ASP A 537 -4.65 2.34 -24.69
N VAL A 538 -4.21 2.98 -25.78
CA VAL A 538 -2.94 3.68 -25.89
C VAL A 538 -3.13 4.83 -26.88
N ASP A 539 -2.97 6.05 -26.47
CA ASP A 539 -3.26 7.26 -27.25
C ASP A 539 -2.68 7.28 -28.67
N VAL A 540 -1.48 6.72 -28.85
CA VAL A 540 -0.75 6.83 -30.13
C VAL A 540 -0.26 5.47 -30.61
N SER A 541 -0.69 5.06 -31.81
CA SER A 541 -0.30 3.77 -32.42
C SER A 541 1.22 3.51 -32.44
N SER A 542 2.06 4.53 -32.63
CA SER A 542 3.52 4.36 -32.62
C SER A 542 4.08 3.93 -31.26
N ASN A 543 3.33 4.19 -30.20
CA ASN A 543 3.70 3.93 -28.80
C ASN A 543 3.26 2.56 -28.30
N TRP A 544 2.46 1.83 -29.08
CA TRP A 544 1.97 0.51 -28.71
C TRP A 544 2.69 -0.59 -29.50
N LYS A 545 3.51 -1.41 -28.82
CA LYS A 545 4.30 -2.48 -29.45
C LYS A 545 4.07 -3.83 -28.78
N ILE A 546 3.84 -4.84 -29.60
CA ILE A 546 3.72 -6.24 -29.18
C ILE A 546 4.82 -7.04 -29.87
N SER A 547 5.67 -7.70 -29.10
CA SER A 547 6.79 -8.51 -29.56
C SER A 547 6.78 -9.95 -29.05
N GLY A 548 5.89 -10.28 -28.12
CA GLY A 548 5.70 -11.61 -27.56
C GLY A 548 4.51 -11.68 -26.63
N GLY A 549 4.17 -12.88 -26.19
CA GLY A 549 3.03 -13.16 -25.33
C GLY A 549 1.68 -13.20 -26.06
N THR A 550 0.60 -13.28 -25.29
CA THR A 550 -0.76 -13.25 -25.83
C THR A 550 -1.54 -12.08 -25.27
N MET A 551 -2.09 -11.26 -26.15
CA MET A 551 -2.95 -10.14 -25.79
C MET A 551 -4.32 -10.32 -26.43
N ILE A 552 -5.37 -10.21 -25.61
CA ILE A 552 -6.76 -10.11 -26.03
C ILE A 552 -7.31 -8.79 -25.49
N GLY A 553 -7.68 -7.87 -26.36
CA GLY A 553 -8.43 -6.67 -26.01
C GLY A 553 -9.86 -6.83 -26.50
N PHE A 554 -10.85 -6.70 -25.61
CA PHE A 554 -12.27 -6.80 -25.94
C PHE A 554 -13.02 -5.58 -25.44
N GLY A 555 -13.66 -4.87 -26.34
CA GLY A 555 -14.34 -3.62 -25.95
C GLY A 555 -15.16 -2.99 -27.07
N GLY A 556 -15.42 -1.69 -26.97
CA GLY A 556 -16.19 -0.93 -27.94
C GLY A 556 -15.45 -0.71 -29.24
N SER A 557 -14.47 0.14 -29.21
CA SER A 557 -13.59 0.43 -30.35
C SER A 557 -12.20 0.76 -29.80
N MET A 558 -11.16 0.53 -30.56
CA MET A 558 -9.82 0.97 -30.16
C MET A 558 -9.61 2.42 -30.61
N MET A 559 -9.11 3.27 -29.70
CA MET A 559 -8.67 4.62 -30.07
C MET A 559 -7.45 4.57 -30.97
N ALA A 560 -6.49 3.67 -30.69
CA ALA A 560 -5.35 3.41 -31.54
C ALA A 560 -5.16 1.91 -31.77
N SER A 561 -4.60 1.54 -32.92
CA SER A 561 -4.13 0.19 -33.19
C SER A 561 -2.66 0.07 -32.78
N PRO A 562 -2.20 -1.13 -32.39
CA PRO A 562 -0.77 -1.34 -32.17
C PRO A 562 0.08 -0.94 -33.38
N SER A 563 1.33 -0.56 -33.12
CA SER A 563 2.27 -0.13 -34.14
C SER A 563 2.58 -1.25 -35.14
N THR A 564 2.67 -0.91 -36.44
CA THR A 564 3.18 -1.81 -37.45
C THR A 564 4.66 -2.20 -37.23
N ALA A 565 5.37 -1.49 -36.37
CA ALA A 565 6.71 -1.84 -35.88
C ALA A 565 6.70 -2.99 -34.86
N SER A 566 5.55 -3.47 -34.42
CA SER A 566 5.42 -4.72 -33.65
C SER A 566 6.02 -5.89 -34.45
N SER A 567 6.73 -6.78 -33.75
CA SER A 567 7.31 -7.96 -34.42
C SER A 567 6.36 -9.16 -34.48
N GLN A 568 5.32 -9.17 -33.64
CA GLN A 568 4.28 -10.20 -33.58
C GLN A 568 3.06 -9.78 -34.39
N CYS A 569 2.48 -10.74 -35.14
CA CYS A 569 1.25 -10.50 -35.89
C CYS A 569 0.02 -10.45 -34.98
N MET A 570 -1.01 -9.77 -35.47
CA MET A 570 -2.26 -9.60 -34.74
C MET A 570 -3.48 -9.53 -35.66
N LEU A 571 -4.61 -9.94 -35.10
CA LEU A 571 -5.94 -9.82 -35.66
C LEU A 571 -6.69 -8.68 -34.96
N VAL A 572 -7.31 -7.81 -35.73
CA VAL A 572 -8.33 -6.87 -35.26
C VAL A 572 -9.65 -7.27 -35.90
N TYR A 573 -10.58 -7.75 -35.10
CA TYR A 573 -11.91 -8.14 -35.58
C TYR A 573 -12.93 -7.09 -35.13
N ASN A 574 -13.55 -6.41 -36.08
CA ASN A 574 -14.52 -5.36 -35.84
C ASN A 574 -15.96 -5.85 -36.08
N GLY A 575 -16.92 -5.26 -35.36
CA GLY A 575 -18.34 -5.44 -35.60
C GLY A 575 -18.89 -6.78 -35.09
N LEU A 576 -18.27 -7.37 -34.07
CA LEU A 576 -18.74 -8.59 -33.43
C LEU A 576 -20.09 -8.37 -32.73
N SER A 577 -20.97 -9.38 -32.85
CA SER A 577 -22.14 -9.52 -31.98
C SER A 577 -21.84 -10.58 -30.93
N ALA A 578 -21.28 -10.13 -29.81
CA ALA A 578 -20.91 -10.99 -28.69
C ALA A 578 -22.09 -11.20 -27.74
N THR A 579 -22.28 -12.42 -27.26
CA THR A 579 -23.20 -12.72 -26.15
C THR A 579 -22.40 -13.28 -25.00
N ALA A 580 -22.60 -12.76 -23.78
CA ALA A 580 -21.90 -13.25 -22.59
C ALA A 580 -22.01 -14.78 -22.46
N GLY A 581 -20.90 -15.43 -22.15
CA GLY A 581 -20.79 -16.90 -22.09
C GLY A 581 -20.61 -17.59 -23.45
N GLN A 582 -20.64 -16.86 -24.57
CA GLN A 582 -20.27 -17.39 -25.88
C GLN A 582 -18.73 -17.37 -26.07
N VAL A 583 -18.21 -18.39 -26.75
CA VAL A 583 -16.76 -18.52 -26.98
C VAL A 583 -16.40 -17.93 -28.35
N PHE A 584 -15.37 -17.10 -28.37
CA PHE A 584 -14.60 -16.74 -29.56
C PHE A 584 -13.45 -17.74 -29.71
N THR A 585 -13.24 -18.29 -30.90
CA THR A 585 -12.16 -19.25 -31.15
C THR A 585 -11.39 -18.89 -32.38
N LEU A 586 -10.06 -18.85 -32.29
CA LEU A 586 -9.17 -18.80 -33.42
C LEU A 586 -8.64 -20.22 -33.69
N LEU A 587 -8.85 -20.71 -34.93
CA LEU A 587 -8.34 -21.99 -35.40
C LEU A 587 -7.27 -21.78 -36.46
N ASP A 588 -6.36 -22.75 -36.56
CA ASP A 588 -5.47 -22.87 -37.75
C ASP A 588 -6.19 -23.45 -38.96
N SER A 589 -5.48 -23.62 -40.06
CA SER A 589 -6.01 -24.19 -41.31
C SER A 589 -6.43 -25.66 -41.18
N LEU A 590 -5.99 -26.37 -40.13
CA LEU A 590 -6.26 -27.77 -39.87
C LEU A 590 -7.32 -27.93 -38.76
N ASP A 591 -7.99 -26.86 -38.39
CA ASP A 591 -9.00 -26.80 -37.33
C ASP A 591 -8.46 -27.06 -35.91
N ASN A 592 -7.16 -26.90 -35.67
CA ASN A 592 -6.63 -26.91 -34.30
C ASN A 592 -6.92 -25.59 -33.63
N VAL A 593 -7.31 -25.64 -32.34
CA VAL A 593 -7.52 -24.45 -31.53
C VAL A 593 -6.18 -23.77 -31.25
N ILE A 594 -6.09 -22.48 -31.59
CA ILE A 594 -4.94 -21.62 -31.25
C ILE A 594 -5.25 -20.85 -29.97
N VAL A 595 -6.43 -20.19 -29.94
CA VAL A 595 -6.91 -19.40 -28.82
C VAL A 595 -8.41 -19.55 -28.73
N SER A 596 -8.93 -19.75 -27.55
CA SER A 596 -10.33 -19.58 -27.23
C SER A 596 -10.49 -18.56 -26.10
N PHE A 597 -11.58 -17.80 -26.16
CA PHE A 597 -11.88 -16.74 -25.21
C PHE A 597 -13.39 -16.65 -25.02
N GLU A 598 -13.89 -16.72 -23.79
CA GLU A 598 -15.30 -16.52 -23.48
C GLU A 598 -15.62 -15.03 -23.34
N TYR A 599 -16.66 -14.56 -24.00
CA TYR A 599 -17.09 -13.17 -23.86
C TYR A 599 -17.61 -12.89 -22.45
N PRO A 600 -17.01 -11.95 -21.73
CA PRO A 600 -17.45 -11.64 -20.36
C PRO A 600 -18.78 -10.84 -20.31
N LEU A 601 -19.18 -10.25 -21.44
CA LEU A 601 -20.39 -9.43 -21.53
C LEU A 601 -21.04 -9.52 -22.92
N THR A 602 -22.35 -9.26 -22.97
CA THR A 602 -23.10 -9.14 -24.22
C THR A 602 -22.88 -7.76 -24.84
N LYS A 603 -22.40 -7.72 -26.11
CA LYS A 603 -22.06 -6.50 -26.80
C LYS A 603 -22.30 -6.60 -28.31
N SER A 604 -22.95 -5.58 -28.86
CA SER A 604 -23.12 -5.44 -30.32
C SER A 604 -22.10 -4.47 -30.88
N GLY A 605 -21.47 -4.84 -32.00
CA GLY A 605 -20.43 -4.01 -32.64
C GLY A 605 -19.10 -4.04 -31.89
N ALA A 606 -18.86 -5.05 -31.07
CA ALA A 606 -17.61 -5.20 -30.33
C ALA A 606 -16.40 -5.34 -31.24
N THR A 607 -15.25 -4.91 -30.73
CA THR A 607 -13.93 -5.14 -31.35
C THR A 607 -13.14 -6.13 -30.49
N ILE A 608 -12.47 -7.08 -31.13
CA ILE A 608 -11.42 -7.90 -30.52
C ILE A 608 -10.08 -7.55 -31.17
N LEU A 609 -9.09 -7.22 -30.36
CA LEU A 609 -7.68 -7.33 -30.70
C LEU A 609 -7.17 -8.66 -30.17
N LEU A 610 -6.58 -9.48 -31.04
CA LEU A 610 -5.91 -10.72 -30.64
C LEU A 610 -4.50 -10.76 -31.24
N SER A 611 -3.50 -10.87 -30.38
CA SER A 611 -2.11 -11.08 -30.76
C SER A 611 -1.54 -12.26 -29.98
N CYS A 612 -0.99 -13.24 -30.70
CA CYS A 612 -0.30 -14.39 -30.12
C CYS A 612 0.83 -14.86 -31.04
N PRO A 613 1.83 -15.60 -30.53
CA PRO A 613 2.98 -16.07 -31.31
C PRO A 613 2.59 -16.97 -32.52
N GLU A 614 1.45 -17.66 -32.40
CA GLU A 614 0.95 -18.61 -33.40
C GLU A 614 0.37 -17.90 -34.65
N ILE A 615 0.03 -16.60 -34.54
CA ILE A 615 -0.41 -15.84 -35.71
C ILE A 615 0.81 -15.42 -36.53
N VAL A 616 1.03 -16.07 -37.67
CA VAL A 616 2.17 -15.80 -38.56
C VAL A 616 1.72 -15.40 -39.96
N LYS A 617 2.53 -14.61 -40.67
CA LYS A 617 2.23 -14.16 -42.02
C LYS A 617 2.14 -15.36 -42.97
N ASN A 618 1.24 -15.25 -43.95
CA ASN A 618 0.97 -16.22 -45.02
C ASN A 618 0.39 -17.57 -44.53
N SER A 619 -0.02 -17.70 -43.29
CA SER A 619 -0.81 -18.83 -42.80
C SER A 619 -2.30 -18.46 -42.74
N THR A 620 -3.17 -19.43 -43.00
CA THR A 620 -4.62 -19.19 -43.00
C THR A 620 -5.22 -19.58 -41.67
N TYR A 621 -6.12 -18.75 -41.16
CA TYR A 621 -6.80 -18.89 -39.87
C TYR A 621 -8.29 -18.75 -40.07
N LYS A 622 -9.06 -19.42 -39.20
CA LYS A 622 -10.51 -19.34 -39.13
C LYS A 622 -10.94 -18.74 -37.78
N VAL A 623 -11.86 -17.80 -37.83
CA VAL A 623 -12.51 -17.22 -36.63
C VAL A 623 -13.86 -17.87 -36.47
N TRP A 624 -14.10 -18.43 -35.30
CA TRP A 624 -15.37 -19.06 -34.94
C TRP A 624 -16.00 -18.41 -33.72
N GLN A 625 -17.33 -18.54 -33.62
CA GLN A 625 -18.09 -18.04 -32.46
C GLN A 625 -19.12 -19.08 -32.01
N GLY A 626 -19.28 -19.20 -30.69
CA GLY A 626 -20.13 -20.19 -30.05
C GLY A 626 -19.48 -21.57 -30.02
N GLY A 627 -20.28 -22.60 -29.69
CA GLY A 627 -19.77 -23.94 -29.41
C GLY A 627 -19.20 -24.08 -28.00
N THR A 628 -18.49 -25.18 -27.79
CA THR A 628 -17.84 -25.50 -26.52
C THR A 628 -16.39 -25.90 -26.76
N ILE A 629 -15.53 -25.54 -25.83
CA ILE A 629 -14.12 -25.96 -25.80
C ILE A 629 -13.96 -27.09 -24.80
N SER A 630 -13.34 -28.20 -25.20
CA SER A 630 -12.96 -29.27 -24.29
C SER A 630 -11.60 -28.96 -23.66
N ASN A 631 -11.46 -29.22 -22.36
CA ASN A 631 -10.22 -29.01 -21.59
C ASN A 631 -9.66 -27.57 -21.71
N PRO A 632 -10.42 -26.55 -21.28
CA PRO A 632 -9.85 -25.20 -21.20
C PRO A 632 -8.62 -25.23 -20.28
N ALA A 633 -7.56 -24.56 -20.69
CA ALA A 633 -6.32 -24.46 -19.89
C ALA A 633 -6.54 -23.63 -18.61
N ASP A 634 -7.52 -22.75 -18.66
CA ASP A 634 -7.90 -21.86 -17.55
C ASP A 634 -9.43 -21.72 -17.49
N GLU A 635 -10.03 -22.19 -16.38
CA GLU A 635 -11.50 -22.23 -16.26
C GLU A 635 -12.14 -20.85 -16.19
N TRP A 636 -11.50 -19.87 -15.61
CA TRP A 636 -12.11 -18.53 -15.45
C TRP A 636 -11.93 -17.61 -16.67
N LEU A 637 -11.07 -17.97 -17.61
CA LEU A 637 -10.89 -17.24 -18.87
C LEU A 637 -11.34 -18.06 -20.09
N TYR A 638 -11.74 -19.31 -19.90
CA TYR A 638 -11.95 -20.25 -21.00
C TYR A 638 -10.80 -20.20 -22.03
N TRP A 639 -9.59 -20.05 -21.49
CA TRP A 639 -8.39 -19.99 -22.28
C TRP A 639 -7.91 -21.39 -22.61
N SER A 640 -7.70 -21.68 -23.88
CA SER A 640 -7.06 -22.93 -24.27
C SER A 640 -6.25 -22.79 -25.56
N VAL A 641 -5.07 -23.40 -25.57
CA VAL A 641 -4.25 -23.67 -26.76
C VAL A 641 -4.24 -25.15 -27.13
N GLU A 642 -4.89 -26.01 -26.35
CA GLU A 642 -4.83 -27.48 -26.52
C GLU A 642 -6.22 -28.14 -26.55
N GLY A 643 -7.29 -27.38 -26.53
CA GLY A 643 -8.65 -27.92 -26.57
C GLY A 643 -9.10 -28.30 -27.96
N SER A 644 -10.17 -29.07 -28.06
CA SER A 644 -10.93 -29.24 -29.27
C SER A 644 -12.26 -28.51 -29.18
N MET A 645 -12.60 -27.78 -30.23
CA MET A 645 -13.88 -27.10 -30.35
C MET A 645 -14.94 -28.06 -30.89
N SER A 646 -16.14 -27.98 -30.36
CA SER A 646 -17.32 -28.65 -30.91
C SER A 646 -18.49 -27.68 -31.03
N GLY A 647 -19.15 -27.68 -32.21
CA GLY A 647 -20.24 -26.74 -32.49
C GLY A 647 -19.76 -25.35 -32.85
N GLY A 648 -20.65 -24.36 -32.78
CA GLY A 648 -20.38 -22.99 -33.21
C GLY A 648 -20.54 -22.75 -34.69
N SER A 649 -20.18 -21.55 -35.14
CA SER A 649 -20.23 -21.13 -36.54
C SER A 649 -19.00 -20.31 -36.91
N GLU A 650 -18.53 -20.52 -38.12
CA GLU A 650 -17.45 -19.72 -38.70
C GLU A 650 -17.94 -18.30 -38.96
N LEU A 651 -17.19 -17.32 -38.45
CA LEU A 651 -17.40 -15.90 -38.71
C LEU A 651 -16.59 -15.40 -39.89
N ASN A 652 -15.33 -15.85 -40.01
CA ASN A 652 -14.40 -15.37 -41.02
C ASN A 652 -13.23 -16.33 -41.21
N THR A 653 -12.66 -16.30 -42.41
CA THR A 653 -11.34 -16.88 -42.71
C THR A 653 -10.42 -15.76 -43.20
N PHE A 654 -9.18 -15.72 -42.71
CA PHE A 654 -8.21 -14.69 -43.10
C PHE A 654 -6.78 -15.24 -43.20
N THR A 655 -5.95 -14.54 -43.97
CA THR A 655 -4.52 -14.85 -44.13
C THR A 655 -3.73 -13.55 -43.90
N PRO A 656 -2.97 -13.43 -42.78
CA PRO A 656 -2.15 -12.26 -42.53
C PRO A 656 -1.08 -12.04 -43.61
N THR A 657 -1.04 -10.86 -44.20
CA THR A 657 0.02 -10.43 -45.13
C THR A 657 0.88 -9.32 -44.54
N SER A 658 0.38 -8.70 -43.49
CA SER A 658 1.01 -7.62 -42.71
C SER A 658 1.03 -7.96 -41.22
N THR A 659 1.69 -7.14 -40.41
CA THR A 659 1.72 -7.30 -38.95
C THR A 659 0.33 -7.17 -38.37
N ILE A 660 -0.50 -6.27 -38.89
CA ILE A 660 -1.88 -6.07 -38.44
C ILE A 660 -2.82 -6.53 -39.56
N THR A 661 -3.77 -7.40 -39.23
CA THR A 661 -4.82 -7.85 -40.13
C THR A 661 -6.17 -7.47 -39.53
N THR A 662 -6.92 -6.64 -40.25
CA THR A 662 -8.27 -6.21 -39.85
C THR A 662 -9.31 -7.00 -40.66
N VAL A 663 -10.28 -7.58 -39.96
CA VAL A 663 -11.42 -8.30 -40.51
C VAL A 663 -12.74 -7.84 -39.87
N GLY A 664 -13.85 -8.24 -40.44
CA GLY A 664 -15.18 -7.85 -40.00
C GLY A 664 -15.62 -6.50 -40.59
N SER A 665 -16.81 -6.08 -40.29
CA SER A 665 -17.40 -4.84 -40.77
C SER A 665 -17.18 -3.70 -39.80
N SER A 666 -16.42 -2.68 -40.16
CA SER A 666 -16.51 -1.40 -39.50
C SER A 666 -17.93 -0.87 -39.68
N SER A 667 -18.71 -0.72 -38.61
CA SER A 667 -19.99 0.02 -38.62
C SER A 667 -19.78 1.53 -38.73
N GLY A 668 -18.85 1.95 -39.63
CA GLY A 668 -18.59 3.34 -39.95
C GLY A 668 -19.37 3.69 -41.20
N GLY A 669 -20.52 4.33 -41.04
CA GLY A 669 -21.08 5.13 -42.10
C GLY A 669 -20.04 6.17 -42.50
N GLY A 670 -19.36 5.96 -43.62
CA GLY A 670 -18.46 6.95 -44.21
C GLY A 670 -19.25 8.22 -44.48
N PRO A 671 -18.82 9.39 -44.02
CA PRO A 671 -19.33 10.62 -44.58
C PRO A 671 -18.80 10.72 -46.00
N GLY A 672 -19.70 10.72 -46.95
CA GLY A 672 -19.37 11.09 -48.34
C GLY A 672 -18.63 12.42 -48.31
N GLY A 673 -17.57 12.50 -49.11
CA GLY A 673 -16.75 13.69 -49.23
C GLY A 673 -17.56 14.95 -49.55
N GLY A 674 -17.25 16.05 -48.88
CA GLY A 674 -17.76 17.36 -49.17
C GLY A 674 -17.32 18.41 -48.22
N GLY A 675 -16.36 19.23 -48.60
CA GLY A 675 -16.28 20.63 -48.27
C GLY A 675 -15.51 21.01 -47.02
N GLY A 676 -14.37 21.62 -47.26
CA GLY A 676 -13.57 22.32 -46.27
C GLY A 676 -14.34 23.36 -45.49
N GLY A 677 -14.15 23.36 -44.21
CA GLY A 677 -14.54 24.42 -43.30
C GLY A 677 -13.58 24.47 -42.15
N GLY A 678 -12.68 25.44 -42.17
CA GLY A 678 -11.67 25.66 -41.16
C GLY A 678 -12.31 25.92 -39.80
N TRP A 679 -11.82 25.26 -38.78
CA TRP A 679 -12.11 25.55 -37.40
C TRP A 679 -11.15 26.64 -36.90
N PRO A 680 -11.62 27.68 -36.21
CA PRO A 680 -10.74 28.67 -35.58
C PRO A 680 -10.12 28.05 -34.33
N GLY A 681 -8.81 28.17 -34.24
CA GLY A 681 -8.05 27.75 -33.07
C GLY A 681 -8.55 28.46 -31.81
N GLY A 682 -8.89 27.70 -30.82
CA GLY A 682 -9.11 28.12 -29.45
C GLY A 682 -8.19 27.35 -28.55
N GLY A 683 -7.05 27.96 -28.23
CA GLY A 683 -6.17 27.45 -27.19
C GLY A 683 -6.87 27.58 -25.85
N GLY A 684 -7.09 26.48 -25.20
CA GLY A 684 -7.48 26.42 -23.81
C GLY A 684 -6.60 25.33 -23.16
N GLY A 685 -5.50 25.80 -22.57
CA GLY A 685 -4.69 24.96 -21.72
C GLY A 685 -5.50 24.54 -20.51
N TRP A 686 -5.46 23.29 -20.21
CA TRP A 686 -5.99 22.73 -18.98
C TRP A 686 -4.97 22.99 -17.88
N PRO A 687 -5.34 23.56 -16.70
CA PRO A 687 -4.46 23.62 -15.56
C PRO A 687 -4.51 22.28 -14.81
N TRP A 688 -3.38 21.78 -14.52
CA TRP A 688 -3.10 20.58 -13.72
C TRP A 688 -3.30 20.87 -12.22
#